data_a2ab9471ff5d77de6d117247d0d72b3a
#
_entry.id   a2ab9471ff5d77de6d117247d0d72b3a
#
_cell.length_a   1.000
_cell.length_b   1.000
_cell.length_c   1.000
_cell.angle_alpha   90.00
_cell.angle_beta   90.00
_cell.angle_gamma   90.00
#
_symmetry.space_group_name_H-M   'P 1'
#
loop_
_entity.id
_entity.type
_entity.pdbx_description
1 polymer ?
#
loop_
_entity_poly.entity_id
_entity_poly.type
_entity_poly.pdbx_seq_one_letter_code
_entity_poly.pdbx_strand_id
1 'polypeptide(L)'
;MKWEYKIVFFFLLLLCSCNRMEWDSRRLERTLHEQQARAEELTSRLCYAIEANSFDSLWLYSQQDENIVFYIYYGNKMVYWSNAWLTSSKRTNNPVLNAWQYMQWDNAQGVCYRTKVKDFQVVVAIPLKYHYSVTSTQLHNSFVPPFRGNEALQLVARQQDDAHPVYSHDGTYLFSTIWQEEAHVANEARVNMDDVLNNFSYRSIFSSSDQEDAGSQRKLRTYYALVLAMIIGLLLLAVYSLIRYRGFRRMRLGGKFQIVLTPMVLVILLSIFLASLEHSRQVFIETQRLRLTKKAQYVKMALQNIYFWDLSLSRANTTALNVDLRDMSFAYEMDIHVYDLNGQLIGTSAPQLFQHGLLPMHIAPQPFFREPTTTVQYEHIGDVRYLSAYTEFINGNYTQIGYIALPSFISQKEINAHLQAYILKVLPLYIILLFAAIAVVWGMSRMVTSSLSMVSEQLKRHRLGEPGKHIDYSYADEVGELVTHYNQMMDALTESTERLARTEREMAWRTMARQVAHEINNPLTPMKLTLQQLQRTKGTERFDAAFDRSTQLLIEQIDNLSHIAQSFSSFAKMPEVNPTAVDVAAKLCNFVTLMRNNPAGIPIRYIGQEQGVMAIADADQITQVFTNIVKNAMQAMQGQENGDIIIILKSQGIQQKNASGHTTSDWIEISISDNGPGIPAEVREKIFVPNFTTKNTGAGLGLPISKNIIEGAGGKIRFQTSDAGTTFYLYLKKI
;
A
#
# COMPACT_ATOMS: atom_id res chain seq x y z
N MET A 1 -17.05 48.01 23.66
CA MET A 1 -16.25 46.78 23.84
C MET A 1 -15.47 46.26 22.57
N LYS A 2 -15.80 46.62 21.32
CA LYS A 2 -15.04 46.20 20.13
C LYS A 2 -13.88 47.13 19.70
N TRP A 3 -13.82 48.36 20.25
CA TRP A 3 -12.77 49.34 19.92
C TRP A 3 -11.56 49.23 20.86
N GLU A 4 -11.77 48.92 22.10
CA GLU A 4 -10.70 48.78 23.11
C GLU A 4 -9.77 47.58 22.79
N TYR A 5 -10.31 46.46 22.30
CA TYR A 5 -9.48 45.30 21.86
C TYR A 5 -8.63 45.63 20.64
N LYS A 6 -9.10 46.49 19.71
CA LYS A 6 -8.30 46.91 18.55
C LYS A 6 -7.15 47.80 18.93
N ILE A 7 -7.35 48.70 19.92
CA ILE A 7 -6.30 49.60 20.43
C ILE A 7 -5.27 48.79 21.23
N VAL A 8 -5.68 47.86 22.06
CA VAL A 8 -4.79 46.97 22.82
C VAL A 8 -4.02 46.05 21.86
N PHE A 9 -4.66 45.52 20.84
CA PHE A 9 -4.01 44.69 19.82
C PHE A 9 -3.02 45.50 18.96
N PHE A 10 -3.33 46.75 18.63
CA PHE A 10 -2.43 47.66 17.93
C PHE A 10 -1.24 48.07 18.80
N PHE A 11 -1.45 48.31 20.10
CA PHE A 11 -0.37 48.57 21.09
C PHE A 11 0.48 47.32 21.34
N LEU A 12 -0.10 46.14 21.37
CA LEU A 12 0.63 44.88 21.46
C LEU A 12 1.44 44.61 20.18
N LEU A 13 0.92 44.94 19.00
CA LEU A 13 1.67 44.87 17.73
C LEU A 13 2.83 45.88 17.69
N LEU A 14 2.66 47.11 18.17
CA LEU A 14 3.71 48.12 18.32
C LEU A 14 4.78 47.71 19.33
N LEU A 15 4.40 47.17 20.47
CA LEU A 15 5.32 46.63 21.48
C LEU A 15 6.05 45.39 20.97
N CYS A 16 5.39 44.52 20.17
CA CYS A 16 6.03 43.39 19.52
C CYS A 16 7.01 43.84 18.42
N SER A 17 6.74 44.90 17.68
CA SER A 17 7.66 45.41 16.65
C SER A 17 8.93 46.04 17.24
N CYS A 18 8.81 46.84 18.34
CA CYS A 18 9.97 47.40 19.06
C CYS A 18 10.81 46.27 19.70
N ASN A 19 10.19 45.26 20.31
CA ASN A 19 10.92 44.11 20.86
C ASN A 19 11.58 43.26 19.75
N ARG A 20 11.00 43.19 18.58
CA ARG A 20 11.55 42.41 17.45
C ARG A 20 12.83 43.05 16.89
N MET A 21 12.87 44.37 16.74
CA MET A 21 14.06 45.07 16.30
C MET A 21 15.24 44.86 17.28
N GLU A 22 15.01 45.03 18.54
CA GLU A 22 16.04 44.81 19.57
C GLU A 22 16.51 43.36 19.62
N TRP A 23 15.60 42.41 19.41
CA TRP A 23 15.93 41.01 19.39
C TRP A 23 16.76 40.65 18.13
N ASP A 24 16.38 41.15 16.95
CA ASP A 24 17.09 40.93 15.71
C ASP A 24 18.48 41.61 15.75
N SER A 25 18.59 42.83 16.31
CA SER A 25 19.88 43.53 16.46
C SER A 25 20.82 42.79 17.42
N ARG A 26 20.30 42.32 18.57
CA ARG A 26 21.10 41.50 19.52
C ARG A 26 21.50 40.15 18.95
N ARG A 27 20.67 39.57 18.12
CA ARG A 27 21.02 38.32 17.40
C ARG A 27 22.14 38.58 16.41
N LEU A 28 22.04 39.67 15.64
CA LEU A 28 23.09 40.07 14.69
C LEU A 28 24.42 40.30 15.42
N GLU A 29 24.39 41.05 16.53
CA GLU A 29 25.58 41.32 17.36
C GLU A 29 26.22 40.06 17.93
N ARG A 30 25.42 39.13 18.44
CA ARG A 30 25.93 37.83 18.90
C ARG A 30 26.61 37.02 17.80
N THR A 31 25.97 36.94 16.63
CA THR A 31 26.53 36.24 15.47
C THR A 31 27.81 36.94 15.01
N LEU A 32 27.85 38.27 15.05
CA LEU A 32 29.04 39.04 14.72
C LEU A 32 30.20 38.73 15.67
N HIS A 33 29.96 38.70 16.99
CA HIS A 33 31.00 38.35 17.98
C HIS A 33 31.55 36.93 17.73
N GLU A 34 30.70 35.97 17.38
CA GLU A 34 31.14 34.61 17.02
C GLU A 34 32.04 34.62 15.77
N GLN A 35 31.68 35.39 14.75
CA GLN A 35 32.48 35.53 13.53
C GLN A 35 33.75 36.31 13.77
N GLN A 36 33.75 37.35 14.64
CA GLN A 36 34.99 38.07 15.04
C GLN A 36 35.99 37.15 15.75
N ALA A 37 35.54 36.32 16.69
CA ALA A 37 36.39 35.35 17.34
C ALA A 37 37.07 34.36 16.36
N ARG A 38 36.30 33.87 15.38
CA ARG A 38 36.88 33.04 14.30
C ARG A 38 37.88 33.80 13.43
N ALA A 39 37.54 35.02 13.08
CA ALA A 39 38.44 35.87 12.29
C ALA A 39 39.75 36.20 13.00
N GLU A 40 39.71 36.38 14.31
CA GLU A 40 40.93 36.60 15.11
C GLU A 40 41.79 35.35 15.21
N GLU A 41 41.17 34.17 15.39
CA GLU A 41 41.87 32.90 15.33
C GLU A 41 42.54 32.71 13.95
N LEU A 42 41.78 33.00 12.86
CA LEU A 42 42.31 32.96 11.49
C LEU A 42 43.47 33.95 11.34
N THR A 43 43.30 35.19 11.82
CA THR A 43 44.36 36.23 11.78
C THR A 43 45.64 35.74 12.46
N SER A 44 45.56 35.13 13.64
CA SER A 44 46.69 34.59 14.37
C SER A 44 47.41 33.51 13.59
N ARG A 45 46.68 32.63 12.94
CA ARG A 45 47.23 31.57 12.06
C ARG A 45 47.88 32.15 10.80
N LEU A 46 47.28 33.19 10.19
CA LEU A 46 47.87 33.89 9.04
C LEU A 46 49.18 34.59 9.42
N CYS A 47 49.20 35.28 10.56
CA CYS A 47 50.40 35.92 11.09
C CYS A 47 51.52 34.90 11.30
N TYR A 48 51.21 33.77 11.92
CA TYR A 48 52.17 32.69 12.11
C TYR A 48 52.72 32.12 10.79
N ALA A 49 51.84 31.89 9.79
CA ALA A 49 52.25 31.42 8.47
C ALA A 49 53.19 32.41 7.75
N ILE A 50 52.93 33.71 7.86
CA ILE A 50 53.77 34.78 7.31
C ILE A 50 55.14 34.82 8.04
N GLU A 51 55.16 34.71 9.35
CA GLU A 51 56.37 34.66 10.14
C GLU A 51 57.25 33.45 9.80
N ALA A 52 56.61 32.30 9.55
CA ALA A 52 57.26 31.05 9.17
C ALA A 52 57.63 30.99 7.68
N ASN A 53 57.34 32.03 6.87
CA ASN A 53 57.44 32.03 5.41
C ASN A 53 56.77 30.88 4.68
N SER A 54 55.64 30.36 5.27
CA SER A 54 54.88 29.23 4.75
C SER A 54 53.63 29.72 3.97
N PHE A 55 53.87 30.37 2.83
CA PHE A 55 52.76 30.94 2.02
C PHE A 55 51.87 29.88 1.39
N ASP A 56 52.35 28.67 1.17
CA ASP A 56 51.52 27.56 0.65
C ASP A 56 50.39 27.17 1.59
N SER A 57 50.54 27.37 2.88
CA SER A 57 49.51 27.10 3.88
C SER A 57 48.36 28.09 3.84
N LEU A 58 48.56 29.28 3.26
CA LEU A 58 47.51 30.30 3.15
C LEU A 58 46.31 29.80 2.34
N TRP A 59 46.54 28.95 1.36
CA TRP A 59 45.51 28.34 0.57
C TRP A 59 44.56 27.48 1.43
N LEU A 60 45.06 26.70 2.36
CA LEU A 60 44.24 25.89 3.24
C LEU A 60 43.33 26.76 4.13
N TYR A 61 43.80 27.92 4.54
CA TYR A 61 42.99 28.83 5.35
C TYR A 61 41.89 29.53 4.52
N SER A 62 42.13 29.77 3.23
CA SER A 62 41.10 30.35 2.35
C SER A 62 39.92 29.43 2.10
N GLN A 63 40.03 28.12 2.35
CA GLN A 63 39.00 27.13 2.16
C GLN A 63 38.16 26.87 3.41
N GLN A 64 38.55 27.38 4.58
CA GLN A 64 37.93 27.02 5.86
C GLN A 64 36.66 27.79 6.16
N ASP A 65 36.54 29.02 5.71
CA ASP A 65 35.32 29.86 5.96
C ASP A 65 35.07 30.79 4.76
N GLU A 66 34.01 30.53 4.03
CA GLU A 66 33.60 31.34 2.87
C GLU A 66 33.10 32.75 3.27
N ASN A 67 32.75 32.96 4.54
CA ASN A 67 32.16 34.20 5.05
C ASN A 67 33.22 35.17 5.60
N ILE A 68 34.44 34.72 5.82
CA ILE A 68 35.55 35.56 6.28
C ILE A 68 36.55 35.71 5.14
N VAL A 69 36.74 36.94 4.72
CA VAL A 69 37.63 37.28 3.61
C VAL A 69 38.90 37.91 4.16
N PHE A 70 40.08 37.52 3.65
CA PHE A 70 41.31 38.13 4.06
C PHE A 70 42.19 38.55 2.87
N TYR A 71 42.97 39.61 3.06
CA TYR A 71 43.90 40.17 2.11
C TYR A 71 45.25 40.39 2.78
N ILE A 72 46.33 40.06 2.05
CA ILE A 72 47.70 40.28 2.52
C ILE A 72 48.38 41.25 1.56
N TYR A 73 48.90 42.34 2.10
CA TYR A 73 49.59 43.37 1.35
C TYR A 73 51.05 43.38 1.72
N TYR A 74 51.94 43.54 0.75
CA TYR A 74 53.35 43.93 0.91
C TYR A 74 53.53 45.36 0.44
N GLY A 75 53.74 46.28 1.36
CA GLY A 75 53.65 47.70 1.07
C GLY A 75 52.22 48.07 0.61
N ASN A 76 52.12 48.61 -0.62
CA ASN A 76 50.84 48.96 -1.25
C ASN A 76 50.33 47.92 -2.25
N LYS A 77 51.07 46.79 -2.46
CA LYS A 77 50.70 45.75 -3.41
C LYS A 77 50.02 44.59 -2.69
N MET A 78 48.81 44.21 -3.15
CA MET A 78 48.15 42.99 -2.69
C MET A 78 48.91 41.79 -3.24
N VAL A 79 49.38 40.91 -2.34
CA VAL A 79 50.15 39.71 -2.67
C VAL A 79 49.39 38.43 -2.48
N TYR A 80 48.35 38.45 -1.63
CA TYR A 80 47.46 37.32 -1.43
C TYR A 80 46.03 37.80 -1.08
N TRP A 81 45.00 37.01 -1.53
CA TRP A 81 43.64 37.23 -1.19
C TRP A 81 42.91 35.85 -1.11
N SER A 82 42.02 35.70 -0.12
CA SER A 82 41.24 34.47 0.04
C SER A 82 40.02 34.41 -0.87
N ASN A 83 39.45 35.56 -1.19
CA ASN A 83 38.31 35.73 -2.07
C ASN A 83 38.39 37.10 -2.76
N ALA A 84 37.89 37.16 -3.97
CA ALA A 84 37.94 38.38 -4.76
C ALA A 84 36.62 39.16 -4.83
N TRP A 85 35.51 38.61 -4.27
CA TRP A 85 34.19 39.19 -4.49
C TRP A 85 33.93 40.55 -3.80
N LEU A 86 34.65 40.89 -2.72
CA LEU A 86 34.58 42.21 -2.13
C LEU A 86 35.32 43.20 -2.97
N THR A 87 34.63 44.24 -3.47
CA THR A 87 35.17 45.23 -4.37
C THR A 87 35.34 46.58 -3.68
N SER A 88 36.48 47.26 -3.88
CA SER A 88 36.68 48.62 -3.43
C SER A 88 37.32 49.43 -4.55
N SER A 89 36.60 50.41 -5.08
CA SER A 89 37.07 51.34 -6.10
C SER A 89 37.86 52.50 -5.52
N LYS A 90 37.71 52.82 -4.23
CA LYS A 90 38.32 54.00 -3.60
C LYS A 90 39.33 53.56 -2.54
N ARG A 91 40.59 54.07 -2.65
CA ARG A 91 41.66 53.96 -1.66
C ARG A 91 41.33 54.67 -0.32
N THR A 92 40.17 55.19 -0.11
CA THR A 92 39.77 56.00 1.04
C THR A 92 39.28 55.14 2.18
N ASN A 93 40.06 54.94 3.14
CA ASN A 93 39.97 54.42 4.50
C ASN A 93 40.84 53.17 4.70
N ASN A 94 42.13 53.41 4.83
CA ASN A 94 42.98 52.43 5.45
C ASN A 94 42.46 52.16 6.87
N PRO A 95 42.00 50.97 7.21
CA PRO A 95 41.49 50.70 8.55
C PRO A 95 42.59 50.97 9.60
N VAL A 96 42.21 51.41 10.76
CA VAL A 96 43.12 51.60 11.93
C VAL A 96 43.74 50.27 12.27
N LEU A 97 45.04 50.26 12.62
CA LEU A 97 45.76 49.07 13.01
C LEU A 97 45.22 48.51 14.34
N ASN A 98 45.07 47.21 14.35
CA ASN A 98 44.66 46.43 15.53
C ASN A 98 43.31 46.84 16.18
N ALA A 99 42.37 47.25 15.35
CA ALA A 99 41.01 47.57 15.79
C ALA A 99 39.99 47.13 14.77
N TRP A 100 38.81 46.66 15.23
CA TRP A 100 37.66 46.39 14.40
C TRP A 100 37.01 47.69 13.99
N GLN A 101 36.67 47.79 12.70
CA GLN A 101 35.99 48.94 12.11
C GLN A 101 34.91 48.59 11.12
N TYR A 102 33.84 49.36 11.11
CA TYR A 102 32.85 49.26 10.03
C TYR A 102 33.46 49.79 8.72
N MET A 103 33.20 49.02 7.67
CA MET A 103 33.66 49.34 6.31
C MET A 103 32.51 49.16 5.33
N GLN A 104 32.45 50.06 4.35
CA GLN A 104 31.56 49.96 3.22
C GLN A 104 32.41 49.77 1.97
N TRP A 105 32.23 48.61 1.33
CA TRP A 105 32.78 48.31 0.01
C TRP A 105 31.79 48.75 -1.10
N ASP A 106 32.18 48.65 -2.35
CA ASP A 106 31.29 49.02 -3.48
C ASP A 106 30.10 48.07 -3.60
N ASN A 107 30.21 46.83 -3.11
CA ASN A 107 29.22 45.77 -3.22
C ASN A 107 28.76 45.13 -1.87
N ALA A 108 29.31 45.62 -0.74
CA ALA A 108 28.95 45.09 0.57
C ALA A 108 29.18 46.08 1.69
N GLN A 109 28.54 45.82 2.82
CA GLN A 109 28.75 46.49 4.10
C GLN A 109 29.18 45.42 5.13
N GLY A 110 30.11 45.78 6.02
CA GLY A 110 30.60 44.85 7.03
C GLY A 110 31.63 45.44 7.96
N VAL A 111 32.43 44.62 8.60
CA VAL A 111 33.48 45.03 9.49
C VAL A 111 34.83 44.44 9.06
N CYS A 112 35.91 45.13 9.35
CA CYS A 112 37.22 44.67 9.04
C CYS A 112 38.19 44.89 10.22
N TYR A 113 39.22 44.04 10.29
CA TYR A 113 40.31 44.11 11.21
C TYR A 113 41.64 44.13 10.43
N ARG A 114 42.56 44.97 10.81
CA ARG A 114 43.88 45.13 10.17
C ARG A 114 44.98 44.97 11.16
N THR A 115 45.95 44.14 10.83
CA THR A 115 47.20 43.99 11.63
C THR A 115 48.42 44.00 10.75
N LYS A 116 49.60 44.23 11.33
CA LYS A 116 50.90 44.27 10.62
C LYS A 116 51.81 43.19 11.18
N VAL A 117 52.43 42.41 10.29
CA VAL A 117 53.39 41.35 10.63
C VAL A 117 54.59 41.45 9.72
N LYS A 118 55.78 41.81 10.25
CA LYS A 118 56.96 42.17 9.47
C LYS A 118 56.63 43.33 8.50
N ASP A 119 56.89 43.14 7.20
CA ASP A 119 56.56 44.08 6.16
C ASP A 119 55.20 43.88 5.51
N PHE A 120 54.44 42.88 6.01
CA PHE A 120 53.12 42.52 5.48
C PHE A 120 52.01 43.14 6.34
N GLN A 121 50.93 43.51 5.69
CA GLN A 121 49.71 43.90 6.35
C GLN A 121 48.64 42.86 6.03
N VAL A 122 48.01 42.34 7.08
CA VAL A 122 46.89 41.41 6.99
C VAL A 122 45.60 42.17 7.29
N VAL A 123 44.67 42.11 6.38
CA VAL A 123 43.33 42.70 6.52
C VAL A 123 42.32 41.55 6.46
N VAL A 124 41.54 41.37 7.53
CA VAL A 124 40.47 40.41 7.60
C VAL A 124 39.16 41.12 7.62
N ALA A 125 38.23 40.72 6.76
CA ALA A 125 36.92 41.35 6.55
C ALA A 125 35.80 40.35 6.80
N ILE A 126 34.76 40.78 7.52
CA ILE A 126 33.50 40.04 7.73
C ILE A 126 32.40 40.86 7.04
N PRO A 127 31.97 40.49 5.83
CA PRO A 127 30.83 41.11 5.18
C PRO A 127 29.54 40.73 5.91
N LEU A 128 28.65 41.70 6.11
CA LEU A 128 27.38 41.55 6.80
C LEU A 128 26.22 41.57 5.85
N LYS A 129 26.20 42.56 4.96
CA LYS A 129 25.09 42.81 4.03
C LYS A 129 25.61 43.17 2.64
N TYR A 130 25.01 42.61 1.61
CA TYR A 130 25.26 43.04 0.24
C TYR A 130 24.74 44.45 0.04
N HIS A 131 25.49 45.24 -0.71
CA HIS A 131 25.16 46.64 -1.04
C HIS A 131 25.48 46.91 -2.51
N TYR A 132 24.53 46.58 -3.37
CA TYR A 132 24.69 46.81 -4.82
C TYR A 132 24.03 48.12 -5.20
N SER A 133 24.69 48.89 -6.06
CA SER A 133 24.13 50.12 -6.69
C SER A 133 22.96 49.81 -7.63
N VAL A 134 22.82 48.54 -8.00
CA VAL A 134 21.79 48.06 -8.93
C VAL A 134 21.09 46.86 -8.29
N THR A 135 19.78 46.83 -8.32
CA THR A 135 18.98 45.74 -7.79
C THR A 135 18.10 45.12 -8.86
N SER A 136 17.87 43.84 -8.80
CA SER A 136 16.97 43.10 -9.67
C SER A 136 16.14 42.09 -8.87
N THR A 137 15.25 41.35 -9.52
CA THR A 137 14.47 40.28 -8.88
C THR A 137 15.33 39.16 -8.30
N GLN A 138 16.57 39.00 -8.77
CA GLN A 138 17.50 37.96 -8.32
C GLN A 138 18.67 38.53 -7.49
N LEU A 139 18.95 39.82 -7.59
CA LEU A 139 20.02 40.51 -6.89
C LEU A 139 19.44 41.50 -5.88
N HIS A 140 19.46 41.13 -4.61
CA HIS A 140 18.96 41.95 -3.50
C HIS A 140 20.05 42.35 -2.56
N ASN A 141 19.87 43.47 -1.89
CA ASN A 141 20.73 43.92 -0.78
C ASN A 141 20.37 43.12 0.49
N SER A 142 20.57 41.80 0.47
CA SER A 142 20.29 40.88 1.54
C SER A 142 21.49 40.71 2.48
N PHE A 143 21.25 40.19 3.69
CA PHE A 143 22.31 39.80 4.58
C PHE A 143 23.07 38.58 4.09
N VAL A 144 24.39 38.61 4.23
CA VAL A 144 25.28 37.45 3.89
C VAL A 144 25.06 36.34 4.89
N PRO A 145 25.11 35.06 4.51
CA PRO A 145 25.19 34.00 5.52
C PRO A 145 26.44 34.18 6.42
N PRO A 146 26.37 34.04 7.73
CA PRO A 146 25.33 33.51 8.60
C PRO A 146 24.34 34.56 9.15
N PHE A 147 24.36 35.80 8.65
CA PHE A 147 23.55 36.91 9.16
C PHE A 147 22.13 36.97 8.56
N ARG A 148 21.74 36.04 7.73
CA ARG A 148 20.40 35.95 7.13
C ARG A 148 19.28 35.94 8.18
N GLY A 149 18.12 36.50 7.82
CA GLY A 149 16.96 36.63 8.71
C GLY A 149 16.83 38.00 9.38
N ASN A 150 17.72 38.94 9.03
CA ASN A 150 17.71 40.32 9.53
C ASN A 150 17.39 41.33 8.41
N GLU A 151 16.68 40.95 7.38
CA GLU A 151 16.44 41.71 6.16
C GLU A 151 15.80 43.08 6.40
N ALA A 152 15.02 43.21 7.47
CA ALA A 152 14.38 44.44 7.89
C ALA A 152 15.35 45.43 8.54
N LEU A 153 16.59 45.03 8.82
CA LEU A 153 17.59 45.91 9.43
C LEU A 153 18.43 46.61 8.37
N GLN A 154 18.65 47.91 8.54
CA GLN A 154 19.60 48.73 7.78
C GLN A 154 20.81 49.06 8.66
N LEU A 155 22.03 48.96 8.06
CA LEU A 155 23.29 49.26 8.71
C LEU A 155 23.67 50.71 8.47
N VAL A 156 23.94 51.49 9.50
CA VAL A 156 24.30 52.91 9.43
C VAL A 156 25.62 53.16 10.19
N ALA A 157 26.55 53.83 9.55
CA ALA A 157 27.89 54.07 10.08
C ALA A 157 27.92 55.00 11.30
N ARG A 158 26.86 55.81 11.55
CA ARG A 158 26.84 56.81 12.64
C ARG A 158 25.80 56.47 13.70
N GLN A 159 26.10 56.80 14.92
CA GLN A 159 25.14 56.69 16.04
C GLN A 159 24.03 57.70 15.82
N GLN A 160 22.76 57.25 15.93
CA GLN A 160 21.54 58.05 15.82
C GLN A 160 20.65 57.73 17.00
N ASP A 161 19.81 58.69 17.42
CA ASP A 161 18.98 58.56 18.66
C ASP A 161 17.96 57.40 18.58
N ASP A 162 17.49 57.04 17.36
CA ASP A 162 16.53 55.96 17.15
C ASP A 162 17.18 54.63 16.64
N ALA A 163 18.50 54.53 16.72
CA ALA A 163 19.24 53.40 16.20
C ALA A 163 19.83 52.55 17.34
N HIS A 164 19.82 51.23 17.16
CA HIS A 164 20.48 50.30 18.09
C HIS A 164 21.99 50.23 17.78
N PRO A 165 22.88 50.67 18.73
CA PRO A 165 24.32 50.63 18.49
C PRO A 165 24.83 49.18 18.59
N VAL A 166 25.71 48.77 17.69
CA VAL A 166 26.36 47.47 17.67
C VAL A 166 27.85 47.67 17.98
N TYR A 167 28.33 46.88 18.90
CA TYR A 167 29.69 46.95 19.38
C TYR A 167 30.47 45.71 19.00
N SER A 168 31.79 45.82 18.89
CA SER A 168 32.70 44.71 18.78
C SER A 168 32.77 43.96 20.12
N HIS A 169 33.29 42.73 20.11
CA HIS A 169 33.52 41.97 21.34
C HIS A 169 34.48 42.64 22.33
N ASP A 170 35.32 43.57 21.87
CA ASP A 170 36.20 44.40 22.68
C ASP A 170 35.54 45.69 23.21
N GLY A 171 34.26 45.92 22.92
CA GLY A 171 33.48 47.09 23.32
C GLY A 171 33.63 48.33 22.42
N THR A 172 34.36 48.22 21.30
CA THR A 172 34.49 49.27 20.33
C THR A 172 33.18 49.46 19.51
N TYR A 173 32.66 50.69 19.38
CA TYR A 173 31.51 50.97 18.53
C TYR A 173 31.85 50.69 17.09
N LEU A 174 30.98 49.94 16.38
CA LEU A 174 31.13 49.60 14.99
C LEU A 174 30.17 50.33 14.07
N PHE A 175 28.88 50.17 14.29
CA PHE A 175 27.80 50.75 13.50
C PHE A 175 26.49 50.74 14.29
N SER A 176 25.44 51.28 13.73
CA SER A 176 24.09 51.20 14.30
C SER A 176 23.14 50.48 13.35
N THR A 177 22.10 49.87 13.88
CA THR A 177 21.03 49.24 13.11
C THR A 177 19.75 50.05 13.26
N ILE A 178 19.03 50.23 12.13
CA ILE A 178 17.74 50.93 12.09
C ILE A 178 16.73 49.96 11.44
N TRP A 179 15.51 49.97 11.92
CA TRP A 179 14.42 49.23 11.32
C TRP A 179 13.90 50.00 10.09
N GLN A 180 13.84 49.33 8.95
CA GLN A 180 13.29 49.90 7.72
C GLN A 180 11.92 49.28 7.45
N GLU A 181 10.85 50.10 7.41
CA GLU A 181 9.57 49.62 6.88
C GLU A 181 9.68 49.31 5.40
N GLU A 182 9.11 48.21 4.91
CA GLU A 182 9.18 47.72 3.54
C GLU A 182 8.77 48.75 2.47
N ALA A 183 8.06 49.80 2.83
CA ALA A 183 7.58 50.84 1.93
C ALA A 183 8.69 51.74 1.33
N HIS A 184 9.87 51.85 1.95
CA HIS A 184 10.97 52.74 1.50
C HIS A 184 12.03 52.05 0.65
N VAL A 185 12.08 50.73 0.58
CA VAL A 185 13.01 49.97 -0.29
C VAL A 185 12.74 50.22 -1.78
N ALA A 186 11.56 50.74 -2.11
CA ALA A 186 11.12 50.94 -3.48
C ALA A 186 11.66 52.22 -4.16
N ASN A 187 12.27 53.16 -3.42
CA ASN A 187 12.55 54.54 -3.94
C ASN A 187 14.02 54.97 -4.01
N GLU A 188 14.99 54.13 -3.65
CA GLU A 188 16.37 54.39 -4.04
C GLU A 188 16.50 54.15 -5.54
N ALA A 189 17.02 55.16 -6.27
CA ALA A 189 17.04 55.26 -7.73
C ALA A 189 17.41 53.91 -8.38
N ARG A 190 16.40 53.17 -8.79
CA ARG A 190 16.56 51.96 -9.58
C ARG A 190 17.08 52.35 -10.94
N VAL A 191 18.37 52.25 -11.14
CA VAL A 191 18.91 52.17 -12.49
C VAL A 191 18.36 50.86 -13.06
N ASN A 192 17.53 50.95 -14.08
CA ASN A 192 16.98 49.78 -14.75
C ASN A 192 18.15 49.04 -15.42
N MET A 193 18.43 47.83 -14.95
CA MET A 193 19.57 47.06 -15.42
C MET A 193 19.44 46.66 -16.89
N ASP A 194 18.22 46.61 -17.45
CA ASP A 194 17.98 46.37 -18.86
C ASP A 194 18.58 47.51 -19.76
N ASP A 195 18.69 48.72 -19.20
CA ASP A 195 19.32 49.88 -19.92
C ASP A 195 20.85 49.86 -19.78
N VAL A 196 21.38 49.16 -18.77
CA VAL A 196 22.82 49.09 -18.46
C VAL A 196 23.50 47.92 -19.17
N LEU A 197 22.75 46.84 -19.45
CA LEU A 197 23.30 45.59 -19.97
C LEU A 197 22.84 45.30 -21.39
N ASN A 198 23.58 45.86 -22.35
CA ASN A 198 23.42 45.48 -23.76
C ASN A 198 24.07 44.13 -24.12
N ASN A 199 24.62 43.36 -23.13
CA ASN A 199 25.44 42.19 -23.37
C ASN A 199 24.70 40.88 -23.05
N PHE A 200 24.96 39.86 -23.87
CA PHE A 200 24.21 38.60 -23.97
C PHE A 200 24.21 37.74 -22.69
N SER A 201 25.32 37.66 -21.96
CA SER A 201 25.46 36.73 -20.84
C SER A 201 24.74 37.19 -19.56
N TYR A 202 24.71 38.49 -19.31
CA TYR A 202 24.13 39.05 -18.07
C TYR A 202 22.65 39.39 -18.19
N ARG A 203 22.13 39.51 -19.41
CA ARG A 203 20.71 39.80 -19.65
C ARG A 203 19.79 38.75 -19.05
N SER A 204 20.22 37.48 -18.99
CA SER A 204 19.45 36.39 -18.40
C SER A 204 19.30 36.48 -16.86
N ILE A 205 20.22 37.21 -16.18
CA ILE A 205 20.19 37.39 -14.72
C ILE A 205 19.33 38.57 -14.32
N PHE A 206 19.36 39.62 -15.18
CA PHE A 206 18.82 40.90 -14.83
C PHE A 206 17.54 41.25 -15.60
N SER A 207 17.17 40.47 -16.65
CA SER A 207 15.96 40.75 -17.42
C SER A 207 14.71 40.44 -16.58
N SER A 208 13.86 41.44 -16.49
CA SER A 208 12.57 41.38 -15.75
C SER A 208 11.48 40.56 -16.46
N SER A 209 11.84 39.54 -17.26
CA SER A 209 10.84 38.67 -17.91
C SER A 209 10.13 37.73 -16.92
N ASP A 210 9.67 38.27 -15.79
CA ASP A 210 8.95 37.55 -14.74
C ASP A 210 7.63 36.91 -15.22
N GLN A 211 7.05 37.40 -16.31
CA GLN A 211 5.79 36.87 -16.84
C GLN A 211 5.94 35.51 -17.56
N GLU A 212 7.06 35.30 -18.28
CA GLU A 212 7.30 34.02 -18.95
C GLU A 212 7.81 32.93 -17.97
N ASP A 213 8.57 33.34 -16.96
CA ASP A 213 9.13 32.42 -15.96
C ASP A 213 8.05 31.90 -15.00
N ALA A 214 7.06 32.72 -14.64
CA ALA A 214 5.90 32.31 -13.86
C ALA A 214 5.07 31.20 -14.53
N GLY A 215 4.95 31.25 -15.87
CA GLY A 215 4.28 30.21 -16.66
C GLY A 215 5.03 28.85 -16.63
N SER A 216 6.36 28.91 -16.73
CA SER A 216 7.23 27.74 -16.72
C SER A 216 7.34 27.10 -15.33
N GLN A 217 7.54 27.91 -14.31
CA GLN A 217 7.51 27.44 -12.92
C GLN A 217 6.13 26.92 -12.49
N ARG A 218 5.05 27.54 -12.98
CA ARG A 218 3.68 27.07 -12.73
C ARG A 218 3.45 25.68 -13.35
N LYS A 219 3.94 25.44 -14.58
CA LYS A 219 3.88 24.12 -15.23
C LYS A 219 4.68 23.07 -14.45
N LEU A 220 5.90 23.39 -14.04
CA LEU A 220 6.73 22.47 -13.24
C LEU A 220 6.09 22.16 -11.88
N ARG A 221 5.58 23.19 -11.17
CA ARG A 221 4.83 23.01 -9.92
C ARG A 221 3.56 22.19 -10.10
N THR A 222 2.83 22.37 -11.24
CA THR A 222 1.66 21.55 -11.55
C THR A 222 2.05 20.08 -11.79
N TYR A 223 3.16 19.80 -12.46
CA TYR A 223 3.62 18.41 -12.62
C TYR A 223 4.02 17.77 -11.29
N TYR A 224 4.77 18.48 -10.44
CA TYR A 224 5.08 17.99 -9.09
C TYR A 224 3.84 17.82 -8.24
N ALA A 225 2.87 18.75 -8.31
CA ALA A 225 1.61 18.65 -7.60
C ALA A 225 0.77 17.46 -8.07
N LEU A 226 0.72 17.18 -9.40
CA LEU A 226 0.03 16.02 -9.96
C LEU A 226 0.66 14.70 -9.49
N VAL A 227 1.99 14.59 -9.53
CA VAL A 227 2.72 13.41 -9.05
C VAL A 227 2.49 13.22 -7.55
N LEU A 228 2.59 14.29 -6.77
CA LEU A 228 2.34 14.28 -5.34
C LEU A 228 0.89 13.92 -5.01
N ALA A 229 -0.08 14.49 -5.73
CA ALA A 229 -1.51 14.16 -5.57
C ALA A 229 -1.81 12.70 -5.90
N MET A 230 -1.16 12.13 -6.92
CA MET A 230 -1.26 10.71 -7.26
C MET A 230 -0.70 9.83 -6.13
N ILE A 231 0.45 10.18 -5.56
CA ILE A 231 1.06 9.47 -4.43
C ILE A 231 0.16 9.54 -3.18
N ILE A 232 -0.32 10.75 -2.85
CA ILE A 232 -1.23 10.96 -1.71
C ILE A 232 -2.53 10.19 -1.93
N GLY A 233 -3.09 10.21 -3.14
CA GLY A 233 -4.29 9.45 -3.50
C GLY A 233 -4.13 7.95 -3.30
N LEU A 234 -3.00 7.38 -3.72
CA LEU A 234 -2.69 5.96 -3.54
C LEU A 234 -2.44 5.60 -2.07
N LEU A 235 -1.75 6.46 -1.31
CA LEU A 235 -1.56 6.31 0.13
C LEU A 235 -2.91 6.39 0.88
N LEU A 236 -3.77 7.34 0.54
CA LEU A 236 -5.11 7.47 1.11
C LEU A 236 -5.98 6.26 0.77
N LEU A 237 -5.88 5.71 -0.44
CA LEU A 237 -6.56 4.49 -0.87
C LEU A 237 -6.07 3.27 -0.05
N ALA A 238 -4.77 3.16 0.21
CA ALA A 238 -4.19 2.13 1.06
C ALA A 238 -4.65 2.28 2.52
N VAL A 239 -4.61 3.49 3.07
CA VAL A 239 -5.10 3.80 4.43
C VAL A 239 -6.62 3.59 4.54
N TYR A 240 -7.41 4.04 3.57
CA TYR A 240 -8.85 3.82 3.50
C TYR A 240 -9.19 2.32 3.47
N SER A 241 -8.46 1.53 2.70
CA SER A 241 -8.66 0.08 2.65
C SER A 241 -8.31 -0.59 3.99
N LEU A 242 -7.26 -0.12 4.67
CA LEU A 242 -6.89 -0.56 6.03
C LEU A 242 -7.97 -0.23 7.07
N ILE A 243 -8.55 0.97 7.02
CA ILE A 243 -9.59 1.44 7.96
C ILE A 243 -10.91 0.73 7.69
N ARG A 244 -11.36 0.67 6.43
CA ARG A 244 -12.65 0.09 6.04
C ARG A 244 -12.76 -1.40 6.39
N TYR A 245 -11.68 -2.16 6.36
CA TYR A 245 -11.69 -3.60 6.66
C TYR A 245 -11.36 -3.95 8.12
N ARG A 246 -11.48 -3.01 9.06
CA ARG A 246 -11.24 -3.28 10.50
C ARG A 246 -10.03 -4.15 10.77
N GLY A 247 -8.93 -3.81 10.12
CA GLY A 247 -7.63 -4.41 10.37
C GLY A 247 -7.24 -5.50 9.38
N PHE A 248 -5.98 -5.55 9.11
CA PHE A 248 -5.25 -6.44 8.20
C PHE A 248 -5.58 -7.94 8.40
N ARG A 249 -6.03 -8.32 9.62
CA ARG A 249 -6.36 -9.73 9.97
C ARG A 249 -7.59 -10.28 9.25
N ARG A 250 -8.58 -9.45 8.90
CA ARG A 250 -9.85 -9.88 8.27
C ARG A 250 -9.86 -9.80 6.75
N MET A 251 -8.81 -9.27 6.14
CA MET A 251 -8.70 -9.17 4.68
C MET A 251 -8.40 -10.52 4.05
N ARG A 252 -8.93 -10.75 2.85
CA ARG A 252 -8.53 -11.87 1.99
C ARG A 252 -7.05 -11.73 1.63
N LEU A 253 -6.37 -12.85 1.44
CA LEU A 253 -4.92 -12.91 1.19
C LEU A 253 -4.50 -12.00 0.01
N GLY A 254 -5.24 -12.01 -1.09
CA GLY A 254 -4.99 -11.13 -2.24
C GLY A 254 -5.02 -9.64 -1.92
N GLY A 255 -5.96 -9.18 -1.09
CA GLY A 255 -6.00 -7.80 -0.64
C GLY A 255 -4.79 -7.42 0.23
N LYS A 256 -4.29 -8.36 1.05
CA LYS A 256 -3.08 -8.16 1.85
C LYS A 256 -1.85 -7.98 0.96
N PHE A 257 -1.69 -8.81 -0.09
CA PHE A 257 -0.60 -8.68 -1.05
C PHE A 257 -0.65 -7.33 -1.78
N GLN A 258 -1.83 -6.91 -2.24
CA GLN A 258 -1.98 -5.64 -2.95
C GLN A 258 -1.62 -4.44 -2.06
N ILE A 259 -2.07 -4.41 -0.80
CA ILE A 259 -1.78 -3.30 0.12
C ILE A 259 -0.29 -3.19 0.47
N VAL A 260 0.44 -4.29 0.50
CA VAL A 260 1.87 -4.29 0.82
C VAL A 260 2.71 -4.04 -0.43
N LEU A 261 2.46 -4.76 -1.51
CA LEU A 261 3.30 -4.71 -2.70
C LEU A 261 3.09 -3.43 -3.54
N THR A 262 1.85 -2.93 -3.65
CA THR A 262 1.60 -1.74 -4.48
C THR A 262 2.30 -0.49 -3.96
N PRO A 263 2.23 -0.11 -2.66
CA PRO A 263 3.00 1.00 -2.12
C PRO A 263 4.51 0.79 -2.22
N MET A 264 4.99 -0.43 -2.00
CA MET A 264 6.42 -0.76 -2.11
C MET A 264 6.94 -0.49 -3.53
N VAL A 265 6.24 -0.97 -4.56
CA VAL A 265 6.58 -0.72 -5.97
C VAL A 265 6.54 0.77 -6.28
N LEU A 266 5.54 1.49 -5.77
CA LEU A 266 5.40 2.93 -5.97
C LEU A 266 6.57 3.70 -5.34
N VAL A 267 7.00 3.36 -4.12
CA VAL A 267 8.16 3.98 -3.47
C VAL A 267 9.43 3.71 -4.26
N ILE A 268 9.62 2.50 -4.77
CA ILE A 268 10.78 2.15 -5.60
C ILE A 268 10.78 2.97 -6.89
N LEU A 269 9.68 3.02 -7.62
CA LEU A 269 9.58 3.79 -8.87
C LEU A 269 9.79 5.29 -8.62
N LEU A 270 9.24 5.83 -7.53
CA LEU A 270 9.43 7.22 -7.15
C LEU A 270 10.90 7.52 -6.83
N SER A 271 11.57 6.66 -6.05
CA SER A 271 12.98 6.87 -5.71
C SER A 271 13.88 6.81 -6.94
N ILE A 272 13.61 5.90 -7.88
CA ILE A 272 14.32 5.81 -9.15
C ILE A 272 14.06 7.07 -10.00
N PHE A 273 12.81 7.56 -10.04
CA PHE A 273 12.45 8.78 -10.76
C PHE A 273 13.19 10.00 -10.20
N LEU A 274 13.21 10.20 -8.88
CA LEU A 274 13.93 11.31 -8.23
C LEU A 274 15.44 11.21 -8.46
N ALA A 275 16.02 10.02 -8.34
CA ALA A 275 17.44 9.79 -8.65
C ALA A 275 17.77 10.09 -10.12
N SER A 276 16.87 9.74 -11.03
CA SER A 276 17.00 10.01 -12.47
C SER A 276 16.93 11.53 -12.77
N LEU A 277 16.06 12.28 -12.08
CA LEU A 277 16.01 13.74 -12.20
C LEU A 277 17.30 14.40 -11.73
N GLU A 278 17.82 14.00 -10.56
CA GLU A 278 19.07 14.55 -10.05
C GLU A 278 20.25 14.18 -10.94
N HIS A 279 20.30 12.95 -11.44
CA HIS A 279 21.31 12.54 -12.41
C HIS A 279 21.25 13.37 -13.69
N SER A 280 20.06 13.61 -14.24
CA SER A 280 19.87 14.45 -15.44
C SER A 280 20.35 15.88 -15.21
N ARG A 281 20.08 16.44 -14.01
CA ARG A 281 20.56 17.75 -13.59
C ARG A 281 22.09 17.81 -13.55
N GLN A 282 22.72 16.83 -12.95
CA GLN A 282 24.19 16.73 -12.85
C GLN A 282 24.85 16.60 -14.23
N VAL A 283 24.30 15.75 -15.10
CA VAL A 283 24.79 15.59 -16.47
C VAL A 283 24.66 16.89 -17.26
N PHE A 284 23.55 17.63 -17.07
CA PHE A 284 23.38 18.95 -17.71
C PHE A 284 24.46 19.93 -17.26
N ILE A 285 24.69 20.06 -15.96
CA ILE A 285 25.70 20.96 -15.39
C ILE A 285 27.09 20.58 -15.90
N GLU A 286 27.44 19.30 -15.89
CA GLU A 286 28.74 18.82 -16.36
C GLU A 286 28.93 19.06 -17.87
N THR A 287 27.86 18.89 -18.65
CA THR A 287 27.87 19.21 -20.08
C THR A 287 28.14 20.71 -20.32
N GLN A 288 27.52 21.59 -19.52
CA GLN A 288 27.78 23.02 -19.59
C GLN A 288 29.22 23.37 -19.20
N ARG A 289 29.75 22.69 -18.15
CA ARG A 289 31.14 22.85 -17.73
C ARG A 289 32.12 22.48 -18.84
N LEU A 290 31.90 21.36 -19.52
CA LEU A 290 32.73 20.93 -20.67
C LEU A 290 32.62 21.88 -21.85
N ARG A 291 31.41 22.40 -22.13
CA ARG A 291 31.21 23.43 -23.20
C ARG A 291 31.96 24.68 -22.88
N LEU A 292 31.92 25.16 -21.63
CA LEU A 292 32.62 26.33 -21.18
C LEU A 292 34.14 26.17 -21.29
N THR A 293 34.67 25.02 -20.90
CA THR A 293 36.10 24.69 -21.05
C THR A 293 36.53 24.76 -22.53
N LYS A 294 35.74 24.20 -23.46
CA LYS A 294 36.05 24.25 -24.89
C LYS A 294 36.01 25.68 -25.41
N LYS A 295 34.99 26.49 -25.03
CA LYS A 295 34.90 27.89 -25.40
C LYS A 295 36.11 28.70 -24.89
N ALA A 296 36.54 28.43 -23.65
CA ALA A 296 37.74 29.07 -23.09
C ALA A 296 38.99 28.78 -23.92
N GLN A 297 39.17 27.57 -24.40
CA GLN A 297 40.28 27.20 -25.27
C GLN A 297 40.20 27.94 -26.64
N TYR A 298 39.01 28.06 -27.23
CA TYR A 298 38.84 28.78 -28.48
C TYR A 298 39.14 30.29 -28.34
N VAL A 299 38.64 30.92 -27.25
CA VAL A 299 38.95 32.32 -26.94
C VAL A 299 40.43 32.52 -26.68
N LYS A 300 41.06 31.60 -25.93
CA LYS A 300 42.54 31.62 -25.71
C LYS A 300 43.29 31.62 -27.04
N MET A 301 42.97 30.69 -27.96
CA MET A 301 43.63 30.61 -29.27
C MET A 301 43.39 31.87 -30.13
N ALA A 302 42.19 32.42 -30.11
CA ALA A 302 41.86 33.62 -30.85
C ALA A 302 42.63 34.83 -30.33
N LEU A 303 42.68 35.06 -29.02
CA LEU A 303 43.45 36.12 -28.38
C LEU A 303 44.94 35.94 -28.58
N GLN A 304 45.46 34.70 -28.51
CA GLN A 304 46.88 34.39 -28.81
C GLN A 304 47.27 34.80 -30.22
N ASN A 305 46.39 34.65 -31.20
CA ASN A 305 46.67 35.07 -32.58
C ASN A 305 46.64 36.58 -32.73
N ILE A 306 45.75 37.30 -32.05
CA ILE A 306 45.67 38.77 -32.11
C ILE A 306 46.86 39.40 -31.42
N TYR A 307 47.23 38.93 -30.25
CA TYR A 307 48.31 39.45 -29.40
C TYR A 307 49.58 38.64 -29.52
N PHE A 308 49.91 38.12 -30.70
CA PHE A 308 51.02 37.20 -30.98
C PHE A 308 52.38 37.76 -30.60
N TRP A 309 52.61 39.08 -30.89
CA TRP A 309 53.92 39.74 -30.66
C TRP A 309 53.99 40.52 -29.36
N ASP A 310 52.93 40.61 -28.58
CA ASP A 310 52.94 41.43 -27.38
C ASP A 310 53.67 40.69 -26.25
N LEU A 311 54.63 41.37 -25.66
CA LEU A 311 55.44 40.85 -24.54
C LEU A 311 54.82 41.12 -23.18
N SER A 312 53.91 42.08 -23.09
CA SER A 312 53.16 42.42 -21.89
C SER A 312 51.91 43.21 -22.23
N LEU A 313 50.83 43.02 -21.50
CA LEU A 313 49.62 43.81 -21.62
C LEU A 313 49.81 45.14 -20.90
N SER A 314 50.03 46.21 -21.68
CA SER A 314 50.20 47.55 -21.11
C SER A 314 48.84 48.21 -20.91
N ARG A 315 48.68 48.98 -19.82
CA ARG A 315 47.47 49.79 -19.54
C ARG A 315 47.22 50.84 -20.63
N ALA A 316 48.19 51.20 -21.42
CA ALA A 316 48.07 52.14 -22.53
C ALA A 316 47.19 51.61 -23.68
N ASN A 317 47.04 50.28 -23.83
CA ASN A 317 46.26 49.64 -24.91
C ASN A 317 44.88 49.12 -24.45
N THR A 318 44.39 49.51 -23.26
CA THR A 318 43.15 49.00 -22.70
C THR A 318 41.93 49.32 -23.57
N THR A 319 41.91 50.42 -24.27
CA THR A 319 40.80 50.78 -25.14
C THR A 319 40.72 49.86 -26.36
N ALA A 320 41.83 49.54 -27.00
CA ALA A 320 41.89 48.62 -28.13
C ALA A 320 41.52 47.19 -27.66
N LEU A 321 42.09 46.72 -26.53
CA LEU A 321 41.75 45.45 -25.96
C LEU A 321 40.26 45.32 -25.65
N ASN A 322 39.62 46.34 -25.08
CA ASN A 322 38.18 46.30 -24.78
C ASN A 322 37.31 46.21 -26.04
N VAL A 323 37.75 46.82 -27.17
CA VAL A 323 37.06 46.68 -28.46
C VAL A 323 37.16 45.25 -28.98
N ASP A 324 38.38 44.69 -29.02
CA ASP A 324 38.60 43.31 -29.44
C ASP A 324 37.82 42.31 -28.60
N LEU A 325 37.83 42.48 -27.26
CA LEU A 325 37.09 41.61 -26.34
C LEU A 325 35.59 41.75 -26.57
N ARG A 326 35.09 42.95 -26.92
CA ARG A 326 33.65 43.13 -27.22
C ARG A 326 33.28 42.41 -28.51
N ASP A 327 34.06 42.56 -29.57
CA ASP A 327 33.81 41.88 -30.83
C ASP A 327 33.86 40.36 -30.69
N MET A 328 34.83 39.86 -29.93
CA MET A 328 34.90 38.44 -29.59
C MET A 328 33.73 37.97 -28.73
N SER A 329 33.26 38.79 -27.80
CA SER A 329 32.12 38.44 -26.95
C SER A 329 30.84 38.21 -27.77
N PHE A 330 30.64 38.99 -28.85
CA PHE A 330 29.56 38.77 -29.82
C PHE A 330 29.75 37.47 -30.61
N ALA A 331 31.00 37.20 -31.06
CA ALA A 331 31.29 36.00 -31.85
C ALA A 331 31.13 34.68 -31.06
N TYR A 332 31.50 34.67 -29.80
CA TYR A 332 31.43 33.48 -28.93
C TYR A 332 30.20 33.46 -28.03
N GLU A 333 29.35 34.51 -28.07
CA GLU A 333 28.17 34.68 -27.21
C GLU A 333 28.52 34.52 -25.72
N MET A 334 29.60 35.19 -25.28
CA MET A 334 30.11 35.13 -23.90
C MET A 334 30.85 36.41 -23.55
N ASP A 335 30.77 36.82 -22.28
CA ASP A 335 31.61 37.87 -21.79
C ASP A 335 33.04 37.38 -21.54
N ILE A 336 34.01 38.25 -21.79
CA ILE A 336 35.43 37.94 -21.72
C ILE A 336 36.11 39.02 -20.88
N HIS A 337 36.85 38.60 -19.86
CA HIS A 337 37.62 39.45 -18.98
C HIS A 337 39.08 39.03 -19.02
N VAL A 338 39.97 40.01 -19.05
CA VAL A 338 41.43 39.76 -19.09
C VAL A 338 42.04 40.44 -17.90
N TYR A 339 42.89 39.68 -17.21
CA TYR A 339 43.66 40.11 -16.04
C TYR A 339 45.16 40.06 -16.33
N ASP A 340 45.94 40.94 -15.67
CA ASP A 340 47.39 40.96 -15.77
C ASP A 340 48.03 39.81 -14.97
N LEU A 341 49.36 39.73 -15.03
CA LEU A 341 50.15 38.78 -14.24
C LEU A 341 50.10 39.05 -12.72
N ASN A 342 49.56 40.16 -12.27
CA ASN A 342 49.31 40.46 -10.88
C ASN A 342 47.88 40.16 -10.47
N GLY A 343 47.06 39.60 -11.37
CA GLY A 343 45.65 39.31 -11.15
C GLY A 343 44.72 40.49 -11.20
N GLN A 344 45.16 41.68 -11.72
CA GLN A 344 44.37 42.88 -11.80
C GLN A 344 43.72 42.97 -13.18
N LEU A 345 42.45 43.40 -13.22
CA LEU A 345 41.67 43.55 -14.47
C LEU A 345 42.32 44.60 -15.37
N ILE A 346 42.57 44.24 -16.64
CA ILE A 346 43.08 45.13 -17.68
C ILE A 346 42.03 45.43 -18.73
N GLY A 347 41.31 44.42 -19.17
CA GLY A 347 40.30 44.56 -20.23
C GLY A 347 39.07 43.69 -19.97
N THR A 348 37.95 44.16 -20.50
CA THR A 348 36.66 43.47 -20.36
C THR A 348 35.71 43.83 -21.52
N SER A 349 34.92 42.86 -21.93
CA SER A 349 33.79 43.07 -22.86
C SER A 349 32.61 43.81 -22.19
N ALA A 350 32.50 43.77 -20.83
CA ALA A 350 31.40 44.34 -20.07
C ALA A 350 31.88 45.26 -18.94
N PRO A 351 32.39 46.48 -19.29
CA PRO A 351 32.98 47.38 -18.29
C PRO A 351 31.99 47.87 -17.21
N GLN A 352 30.72 47.96 -17.55
CA GLN A 352 29.65 48.41 -16.64
C GLN A 352 29.54 47.52 -15.37
N LEU A 353 29.76 46.23 -15.48
CA LEU A 353 29.67 45.31 -14.34
C LEU A 353 30.71 45.61 -13.28
N PHE A 354 31.89 46.01 -13.69
CA PHE A 354 32.98 46.40 -12.80
C PHE A 354 32.77 47.81 -12.24
N GLN A 355 32.20 48.74 -13.06
CA GLN A 355 31.89 50.11 -12.63
C GLN A 355 30.81 50.12 -11.53
N HIS A 356 29.86 49.21 -11.58
CA HIS A 356 28.80 49.04 -10.57
C HIS A 356 29.18 48.12 -9.41
N GLY A 357 30.42 47.64 -9.35
CA GLY A 357 30.93 46.78 -8.28
C GLY A 357 30.33 45.39 -8.27
N LEU A 358 29.72 44.92 -9.37
CA LEU A 358 29.13 43.61 -9.46
C LEU A 358 30.15 42.49 -9.60
N LEU A 359 31.23 42.77 -10.32
CA LEU A 359 32.36 41.86 -10.49
C LEU A 359 33.63 42.38 -9.86
N PRO A 360 34.50 41.50 -9.36
CA PRO A 360 35.75 41.92 -8.72
C PRO A 360 36.80 42.38 -9.73
N MET A 361 37.59 43.39 -9.31
CA MET A 361 38.72 43.89 -10.08
C MET A 361 39.91 42.94 -10.07
N HIS A 362 39.93 41.92 -9.22
CA HIS A 362 40.99 40.93 -9.13
C HIS A 362 40.45 39.57 -9.54
N ILE A 363 41.30 38.77 -10.15
CA ILE A 363 40.98 37.41 -10.54
C ILE A 363 40.69 36.56 -9.27
N ALA A 364 39.86 35.54 -9.43
CA ALA A 364 39.64 34.58 -8.35
C ALA A 364 40.95 33.91 -7.87
N PRO A 365 41.11 33.62 -6.57
CA PRO A 365 42.42 33.16 -6.03
C PRO A 365 42.80 31.76 -6.54
N GLN A 366 41.88 30.88 -6.77
CA GLN A 366 42.15 29.49 -7.17
C GLN A 366 42.89 29.41 -8.52
N PRO A 367 42.45 30.01 -9.63
CA PRO A 367 43.18 29.99 -10.89
C PRO A 367 44.47 30.78 -10.84
N PHE A 368 44.62 31.75 -9.94
CA PHE A 368 45.79 32.54 -9.81
C PHE A 368 46.95 31.84 -9.05
N PHE A 369 46.61 31.17 -7.92
CA PHE A 369 47.64 30.63 -7.04
C PHE A 369 47.96 29.13 -7.27
N ARG A 370 47.09 28.39 -7.98
CA ARG A 370 47.27 26.95 -8.02
C ARG A 370 47.59 26.29 -9.35
N GLU A 371 47.07 26.73 -10.48
CA GLU A 371 47.34 26.02 -11.74
C GLU A 371 47.19 26.90 -12.99
N PRO A 372 48.08 26.78 -13.97
CA PRO A 372 48.00 27.45 -15.27
C PRO A 372 47.03 26.73 -16.24
N THR A 373 46.37 25.65 -15.85
CA THR A 373 45.44 24.89 -16.70
C THR A 373 44.03 25.55 -16.68
N THR A 374 43.22 25.26 -17.71
CA THR A 374 41.86 25.78 -17.77
C THR A 374 41.07 25.25 -16.58
N THR A 375 40.69 26.13 -15.66
CA THR A 375 39.93 25.81 -14.44
C THR A 375 38.53 26.35 -14.57
N VAL A 376 37.51 25.52 -14.22
CA VAL A 376 36.13 25.96 -14.18
C VAL A 376 35.62 25.83 -12.74
N GLN A 377 35.19 26.93 -12.16
CA GLN A 377 34.73 27.02 -10.79
C GLN A 377 33.37 27.73 -10.69
N TYR A 378 32.71 27.56 -9.57
CA TYR A 378 31.52 28.33 -9.22
C TYR A 378 31.90 29.62 -8.55
N GLU A 379 31.26 30.69 -8.98
CA GLU A 379 31.36 32.02 -8.39
C GLU A 379 29.96 32.55 -8.07
N HIS A 380 29.87 33.63 -7.34
CA HIS A 380 28.59 34.21 -6.96
C HIS A 380 28.60 35.74 -7.02
N ILE A 381 27.47 36.31 -7.41
CA ILE A 381 27.13 37.72 -7.25
C ILE A 381 25.90 37.77 -6.36
N GLY A 382 26.05 38.17 -5.09
CA GLY A 382 24.99 38.01 -4.11
C GLY A 382 24.58 36.55 -3.96
N ASP A 383 23.31 36.26 -4.17
CA ASP A 383 22.78 34.89 -4.09
C ASP A 383 22.82 34.12 -5.43
N VAL A 384 23.22 34.78 -6.51
CA VAL A 384 23.28 34.20 -7.85
C VAL A 384 24.61 33.47 -8.05
N ARG A 385 24.55 32.15 -8.24
CA ARG A 385 25.73 31.34 -8.58
C ARG A 385 25.90 31.21 -10.08
N TYR A 386 27.13 31.31 -10.56
CA TYR A 386 27.48 31.12 -11.96
C TYR A 386 28.79 30.35 -12.10
N LEU A 387 29.02 29.80 -13.30
CA LEU A 387 30.30 29.15 -13.63
C LEU A 387 31.24 30.14 -14.26
N SER A 388 32.51 30.11 -13.89
CA SER A 388 33.54 30.91 -14.53
C SER A 388 34.68 30.01 -14.96
N ALA A 389 35.08 30.09 -16.23
CA ALA A 389 36.27 29.41 -16.72
C ALA A 389 37.43 30.37 -16.74
N TYR A 390 38.54 29.91 -16.21
CA TYR A 390 39.80 30.64 -16.22
C TYR A 390 40.84 29.87 -17.01
N THR A 391 41.60 30.61 -17.82
CA THR A 391 42.72 30.06 -18.57
C THR A 391 43.85 31.06 -18.65
N GLU A 392 45.07 30.60 -18.79
CA GLU A 392 46.24 31.46 -19.01
C GLU A 392 46.10 32.19 -20.35
N PHE A 393 46.49 33.45 -20.35
CA PHE A 393 46.68 34.23 -21.58
C PHE A 393 48.13 34.18 -22.00
N ILE A 394 48.39 33.50 -23.10
CA ILE A 394 49.75 33.32 -23.65
C ILE A 394 49.88 34.05 -24.99
N ASN A 395 51.09 34.57 -25.28
CA ASN A 395 51.40 35.16 -26.58
C ASN A 395 51.87 34.08 -27.57
N GLY A 396 52.26 34.52 -28.80
CA GLY A 396 52.79 33.61 -29.82
C GLY A 396 54.06 32.87 -29.45
N ASN A 397 54.83 33.37 -28.51
CA ASN A 397 56.08 32.75 -28.00
C ASN A 397 55.83 31.85 -26.78
N TYR A 398 54.56 31.48 -26.50
CA TYR A 398 54.13 30.69 -25.37
C TYR A 398 54.50 31.31 -24.00
N THR A 399 54.72 32.62 -23.97
CA THR A 399 54.96 33.32 -22.69
C THR A 399 53.60 33.77 -22.14
N GLN A 400 53.38 33.50 -20.87
CA GLN A 400 52.16 33.95 -20.19
C GLN A 400 52.21 35.48 -20.02
N ILE A 401 51.22 36.20 -20.49
CA ILE A 401 51.09 37.64 -20.39
C ILE A 401 49.87 38.08 -19.52
N GLY A 402 49.05 37.14 -19.09
CA GLY A 402 47.92 37.39 -18.20
C GLY A 402 47.03 36.19 -18.05
N TYR A 403 45.77 36.45 -17.67
CA TYR A 403 44.74 35.42 -17.48
C TYR A 403 43.46 35.88 -18.23
N ILE A 404 42.68 34.89 -18.71
CA ILE A 404 41.41 35.10 -19.37
C ILE A 404 40.35 34.48 -18.49
N ALA A 405 39.28 35.19 -18.18
CA ALA A 405 38.10 34.69 -17.49
C ALA A 405 36.86 34.81 -18.36
N LEU A 406 36.09 33.74 -18.37
CA LEU A 406 34.85 33.63 -19.13
C LEU A 406 33.71 33.23 -18.17
N PRO A 407 32.96 34.19 -17.67
CA PRO A 407 31.78 33.92 -16.87
C PRO A 407 30.65 33.37 -17.72
N SER A 408 29.99 32.34 -17.21
CA SER A 408 28.83 31.72 -17.84
C SER A 408 27.70 31.61 -16.81
N PHE A 409 26.70 32.42 -17.06
CA PHE A 409 25.51 32.45 -16.23
C PHE A 409 24.52 31.40 -16.74
N ILE A 410 24.53 30.21 -16.11
CA ILE A 410 23.50 29.23 -16.34
C ILE A 410 22.28 29.70 -15.57
N SER A 411 21.30 30.24 -16.27
CA SER A 411 20.09 30.71 -15.61
C SER A 411 19.33 29.51 -15.00
N GLN A 412 18.73 29.74 -13.85
CA GLN A 412 17.83 28.73 -13.26
C GLN A 412 16.70 28.33 -14.23
N LYS A 413 16.34 29.26 -15.15
CA LYS A 413 15.39 29.03 -16.24
C LYS A 413 15.86 27.92 -17.19
N GLU A 414 17.15 27.92 -17.58
CA GLU A 414 17.72 26.90 -18.48
C GLU A 414 17.73 25.51 -17.79
N ILE A 415 18.12 25.44 -16.50
CA ILE A 415 18.08 24.22 -15.72
C ILE A 415 16.63 23.71 -15.63
N ASN A 416 15.70 24.59 -15.30
CA ASN A 416 14.29 24.23 -15.20
C ASN A 416 13.70 23.81 -16.57
N ALA A 417 14.05 24.47 -17.66
CA ALA A 417 13.63 24.10 -19.01
C ALA A 417 14.17 22.71 -19.40
N HIS A 418 15.45 22.45 -19.09
CA HIS A 418 16.04 21.13 -19.32
C HIS A 418 15.31 20.04 -18.51
N LEU A 419 15.07 20.26 -17.20
CA LEU A 419 14.34 19.33 -16.35
C LEU A 419 12.90 19.13 -16.82
N GLN A 420 12.21 20.19 -17.27
CA GLN A 420 10.87 20.06 -17.86
C GLN A 420 10.88 19.21 -19.11
N ALA A 421 11.81 19.46 -20.03
CA ALA A 421 11.95 18.66 -21.25
C ALA A 421 12.26 17.20 -20.93
N TYR A 422 13.08 16.96 -19.92
CA TYR A 422 13.39 15.60 -19.42
C TYR A 422 12.17 14.92 -18.82
N ILE A 423 11.43 15.62 -17.93
CA ILE A 423 10.21 15.10 -17.32
C ILE A 423 9.17 14.74 -18.38
N LEU A 424 8.95 15.63 -19.37
CA LEU A 424 7.99 15.37 -20.45
C LEU A 424 8.32 14.13 -21.27
N LYS A 425 9.61 13.80 -21.42
CA LYS A 425 10.06 12.59 -22.15
C LYS A 425 9.93 11.31 -21.28
N VAL A 426 10.24 11.42 -20.00
CA VAL A 426 10.41 10.26 -19.12
C VAL A 426 9.12 9.90 -18.39
N LEU A 427 8.29 10.90 -18.04
CA LEU A 427 7.04 10.71 -17.31
C LEU A 427 6.08 9.69 -17.96
N PRO A 428 5.83 9.70 -19.29
CA PRO A 428 4.98 8.70 -19.91
C PRO A 428 5.51 7.28 -19.74
N LEU A 429 6.83 7.10 -19.81
CA LEU A 429 7.47 5.80 -19.59
C LEU A 429 7.24 5.30 -18.16
N TYR A 430 7.41 6.18 -17.16
CA TYR A 430 7.16 5.81 -15.76
C TYR A 430 5.69 5.51 -15.49
N ILE A 431 4.76 6.19 -16.15
CA ILE A 431 3.32 5.90 -16.07
C ILE A 431 3.04 4.48 -16.63
N ILE A 432 3.61 4.14 -17.78
CA ILE A 432 3.47 2.80 -18.37
C ILE A 432 4.06 1.73 -17.43
N LEU A 433 5.26 1.96 -16.89
CA LEU A 433 5.89 1.06 -15.92
C LEU A 433 5.06 0.89 -14.67
N LEU A 434 4.44 1.97 -14.16
CA LEU A 434 3.55 1.91 -13.01
C LEU A 434 2.33 1.03 -13.28
N PHE A 435 1.65 1.24 -14.41
CA PHE A 435 0.50 0.40 -14.79
C PHE A 435 0.90 -1.06 -15.01
N ALA A 436 2.04 -1.32 -15.65
CA ALA A 436 2.57 -2.65 -15.84
C ALA A 436 2.86 -3.33 -14.48
N ALA A 437 3.51 -2.63 -13.56
CA ALA A 437 3.82 -3.14 -12.23
C ALA A 437 2.55 -3.44 -11.42
N ILE A 438 1.55 -2.55 -11.46
CA ILE A 438 0.25 -2.77 -10.81
C ILE A 438 -0.45 -3.98 -11.42
N ALA A 439 -0.42 -4.14 -12.75
CA ALA A 439 -1.01 -5.28 -13.45
C ALA A 439 -0.34 -6.60 -13.04
N VAL A 440 1.00 -6.61 -12.92
CA VAL A 440 1.75 -7.78 -12.43
C VAL A 440 1.37 -8.12 -10.99
N VAL A 441 1.37 -7.14 -10.08
CA VAL A 441 0.96 -7.35 -8.69
C VAL A 441 -0.47 -7.86 -8.59
N TRP A 442 -1.38 -7.30 -9.40
CA TRP A 442 -2.77 -7.75 -9.45
C TRP A 442 -2.90 -9.18 -9.99
N GLY A 443 -2.20 -9.50 -11.08
CA GLY A 443 -2.18 -10.84 -11.69
C GLY A 443 -1.64 -11.89 -10.72
N MET A 444 -0.49 -11.64 -10.09
CA MET A 444 0.10 -12.53 -9.08
C MET A 444 -0.82 -12.72 -7.87
N SER A 445 -1.38 -11.62 -7.36
CA SER A 445 -2.34 -11.67 -6.24
C SER A 445 -3.56 -12.51 -6.59
N ARG A 446 -4.10 -12.38 -7.80
CA ARG A 446 -5.26 -13.14 -8.27
C ARG A 446 -4.90 -14.61 -8.45
N MET A 447 -3.75 -14.94 -9.03
CA MET A 447 -3.28 -16.31 -9.24
C MET A 447 -3.18 -17.09 -7.92
N VAL A 448 -2.47 -16.54 -6.92
CA VAL A 448 -2.33 -17.16 -5.59
C VAL A 448 -3.68 -17.27 -4.88
N THR A 449 -4.51 -16.22 -4.93
CA THR A 449 -5.78 -16.21 -4.21
C THR A 449 -6.81 -17.14 -4.83
N SER A 450 -6.86 -17.28 -6.18
CA SER A 450 -7.82 -18.16 -6.87
C SER A 450 -7.55 -19.63 -6.54
N SER A 451 -6.29 -20.03 -6.54
CA SER A 451 -5.90 -21.40 -6.22
C SER A 451 -6.29 -21.79 -4.78
N LEU A 452 -5.98 -20.94 -3.80
CA LEU A 452 -6.35 -21.17 -2.40
C LEU A 452 -7.87 -21.10 -2.16
N SER A 453 -8.59 -20.23 -2.88
CA SER A 453 -10.04 -20.11 -2.72
C SER A 453 -10.77 -21.34 -3.26
N MET A 454 -10.26 -21.96 -4.33
CA MET A 454 -10.77 -23.21 -4.89
C MET A 454 -10.71 -24.34 -3.88
N VAL A 455 -9.55 -24.53 -3.23
CA VAL A 455 -9.39 -25.54 -2.18
C VAL A 455 -10.33 -25.26 -0.99
N SER A 456 -10.39 -23.98 -0.55
CA SER A 456 -11.26 -23.59 0.58
C SER A 456 -12.75 -23.79 0.27
N GLU A 457 -13.19 -23.57 -0.97
CA GLU A 457 -14.58 -23.75 -1.36
C GLU A 457 -14.96 -25.22 -1.42
N GLN A 458 -14.09 -26.08 -1.91
CA GLN A 458 -14.31 -27.52 -1.92
C GLN A 458 -14.37 -28.10 -0.51
N LEU A 459 -13.49 -27.65 0.39
CA LEU A 459 -13.55 -28.00 1.81
C LEU A 459 -14.88 -27.62 2.48
N LYS A 460 -15.45 -26.45 2.12
CA LYS A 460 -16.76 -26.01 2.68
C LYS A 460 -17.96 -26.76 2.11
N ARG A 461 -17.87 -27.23 0.89
CA ARG A 461 -18.97 -27.93 0.21
C ARG A 461 -19.06 -29.39 0.64
N HIS A 462 -17.98 -29.96 1.18
CA HIS A 462 -17.97 -31.35 1.63
C HIS A 462 -18.87 -31.53 2.84
N ARG A 463 -19.86 -32.44 2.71
CA ARG A 463 -20.75 -32.89 3.78
C ARG A 463 -20.44 -34.34 4.11
N LEU A 464 -20.44 -34.67 5.37
CA LEU A 464 -20.29 -36.06 5.84
C LEU A 464 -21.35 -36.96 5.18
N GLY A 465 -20.92 -37.99 4.44
CA GLY A 465 -21.78 -38.94 3.77
C GLY A 465 -21.91 -38.77 2.26
N GLU A 466 -21.36 -37.67 1.66
CA GLU A 466 -21.26 -37.52 0.22
C GLU A 466 -19.85 -37.89 -0.27
N PRO A 467 -19.70 -38.61 -1.39
CA PRO A 467 -18.39 -38.90 -1.94
C PRO A 467 -17.65 -37.61 -2.27
N GLY A 468 -16.47 -37.42 -1.69
CA GLY A 468 -15.65 -36.23 -1.92
C GLY A 468 -15.20 -36.14 -3.38
N LYS A 469 -15.38 -34.98 -4.00
CA LYS A 469 -14.83 -34.72 -5.34
C LYS A 469 -13.36 -34.36 -5.24
N HIS A 470 -12.52 -35.03 -6.00
CA HIS A 470 -11.12 -34.65 -6.18
C HIS A 470 -11.03 -33.27 -6.82
N ILE A 471 -10.01 -32.51 -6.42
CA ILE A 471 -9.65 -31.26 -7.04
C ILE A 471 -8.66 -31.57 -8.16
N ASP A 472 -8.97 -31.15 -9.38
CA ASP A 472 -8.04 -31.23 -10.51
C ASP A 472 -7.17 -29.98 -10.53
N TYR A 473 -5.86 -30.14 -10.32
CA TYR A 473 -4.89 -29.07 -10.28
C TYR A 473 -3.59 -29.53 -10.95
N SER A 474 -3.23 -28.88 -12.06
CA SER A 474 -2.18 -29.35 -12.97
C SER A 474 -0.79 -28.78 -12.67
N TYR A 475 -0.64 -27.85 -11.71
CA TYR A 475 0.64 -27.23 -11.42
C TYR A 475 1.39 -27.97 -10.30
N ALA A 476 2.71 -28.13 -10.47
CA ALA A 476 3.60 -28.75 -9.48
C ALA A 476 4.20 -27.68 -8.57
N ASP A 477 3.36 -27.01 -7.79
CA ASP A 477 3.72 -25.98 -6.80
C ASP A 477 3.20 -26.39 -5.40
N GLU A 478 3.39 -25.53 -4.40
CA GLU A 478 2.97 -25.77 -3.02
C GLU A 478 1.44 -25.93 -2.90
N VAL A 479 0.68 -25.34 -3.83
CA VAL A 479 -0.77 -25.53 -3.90
C VAL A 479 -1.09 -26.90 -4.46
N GLY A 480 -0.31 -27.39 -5.43
CA GLY A 480 -0.43 -28.75 -5.99
C GLY A 480 -0.15 -29.82 -4.91
N GLU A 481 0.85 -29.59 -4.06
CA GLU A 481 1.12 -30.48 -2.92
C GLU A 481 -0.05 -30.49 -1.93
N LEU A 482 -0.60 -29.31 -1.61
CA LEU A 482 -1.79 -29.18 -0.76
C LEU A 482 -3.01 -29.90 -1.35
N VAL A 483 -3.23 -29.79 -2.66
CA VAL A 483 -4.32 -30.48 -3.39
C VAL A 483 -4.12 -31.97 -3.35
N THR A 484 -2.89 -32.45 -3.51
CA THR A 484 -2.56 -33.89 -3.43
C THR A 484 -2.91 -34.44 -2.04
N HIS A 485 -2.49 -33.76 -0.98
CA HIS A 485 -2.82 -34.17 0.39
C HIS A 485 -4.33 -34.10 0.67
N TYR A 486 -5.01 -33.09 0.14
CA TYR A 486 -6.48 -33.00 0.23
C TYR A 486 -7.16 -34.21 -0.43
N ASN A 487 -6.76 -34.57 -1.65
CA ASN A 487 -7.33 -35.70 -2.37
C ASN A 487 -7.07 -37.03 -1.65
N GLN A 488 -5.85 -37.23 -1.14
CA GLN A 488 -5.52 -38.39 -0.30
C GLN A 488 -6.37 -38.47 0.98
N MET A 489 -6.60 -37.34 1.62
CA MET A 489 -7.46 -37.28 2.81
C MET A 489 -8.92 -37.62 2.45
N MET A 490 -9.41 -37.18 1.30
CA MET A 490 -10.77 -37.50 0.83
C MET A 490 -10.92 -38.99 0.54
N ASP A 491 -9.92 -39.64 -0.08
CA ASP A 491 -9.91 -41.08 -0.31
C ASP A 491 -9.95 -41.87 1.02
N ALA A 492 -9.08 -41.50 1.97
CA ALA A 492 -9.04 -42.11 3.27
C ALA A 492 -10.36 -41.94 4.06
N LEU A 493 -11.00 -40.78 3.95
CA LEU A 493 -12.29 -40.52 4.59
C LEU A 493 -13.40 -41.39 3.97
N THR A 494 -13.42 -41.49 2.64
CA THR A 494 -14.38 -42.35 1.92
C THR A 494 -14.22 -43.80 2.34
N GLU A 495 -13.01 -44.33 2.33
CA GLU A 495 -12.71 -45.69 2.76
C GLU A 495 -13.14 -45.91 4.26
N SER A 496 -12.88 -44.94 5.11
CA SER A 496 -13.26 -45.03 6.53
C SER A 496 -14.79 -45.09 6.72
N THR A 497 -15.53 -44.24 5.96
CA THR A 497 -17.01 -44.22 6.05
C THR A 497 -17.61 -45.51 5.53
N GLU A 498 -17.08 -46.10 4.46
CA GLU A 498 -17.51 -47.41 3.95
C GLU A 498 -17.25 -48.54 4.95
N ARG A 499 -16.07 -48.52 5.57
CA ARG A 499 -15.74 -49.49 6.64
C ARG A 499 -16.68 -49.39 7.84
N LEU A 500 -17.01 -48.17 8.28
CA LEU A 500 -17.94 -47.94 9.38
C LEU A 500 -19.34 -48.49 9.02
N ALA A 501 -19.85 -48.15 7.84
CA ALA A 501 -21.15 -48.62 7.38
C ALA A 501 -21.21 -50.17 7.29
N ARG A 502 -20.13 -50.80 6.85
CA ARG A 502 -20.00 -52.28 6.85
C ARG A 502 -20.00 -52.85 8.26
N THR A 503 -19.25 -52.26 9.16
CA THR A 503 -19.18 -52.72 10.58
C THR A 503 -20.53 -52.58 11.29
N GLU A 504 -21.23 -51.47 11.05
CA GLU A 504 -22.59 -51.30 11.60
C GLU A 504 -23.58 -52.35 11.09
N ARG A 505 -23.55 -52.68 9.80
CA ARG A 505 -24.37 -53.77 9.22
C ARG A 505 -24.03 -55.12 9.84
N GLU A 506 -22.74 -55.44 10.03
CA GLU A 506 -22.32 -56.71 10.66
C GLU A 506 -22.77 -56.80 12.13
N MET A 507 -22.71 -55.71 12.86
CA MET A 507 -23.18 -55.67 14.26
C MET A 507 -24.71 -55.85 14.34
N ALA A 508 -25.47 -55.17 13.51
CA ALA A 508 -26.91 -55.34 13.41
C ALA A 508 -27.29 -56.81 13.09
N TRP A 509 -26.57 -57.41 12.11
CA TRP A 509 -26.75 -58.80 11.73
C TRP A 509 -26.49 -59.76 12.88
N ARG A 510 -25.39 -59.60 13.63
CA ARG A 510 -25.05 -60.46 14.79
C ARG A 510 -26.10 -60.41 15.90
N THR A 511 -26.61 -59.20 16.16
CA THR A 511 -27.63 -58.98 17.19
C THR A 511 -28.93 -59.67 16.80
N MET A 512 -29.38 -59.56 15.56
CA MET A 512 -30.57 -60.20 15.05
C MET A 512 -30.46 -61.73 14.99
N ALA A 513 -29.32 -62.27 14.52
CA ALA A 513 -29.11 -63.70 14.45
C ALA A 513 -29.24 -64.37 15.87
N ARG A 514 -28.75 -63.70 16.91
CA ARG A 514 -28.88 -64.13 18.29
C ARG A 514 -30.35 -64.13 18.74
N GLN A 515 -31.11 -63.14 18.39
CA GLN A 515 -32.51 -62.98 18.74
C GLN A 515 -33.40 -63.97 18.00
N VAL A 516 -33.19 -64.20 16.69
CA VAL A 516 -33.92 -65.24 15.94
C VAL A 516 -33.68 -66.68 16.53
N ALA A 517 -32.42 -66.97 16.89
CA ALA A 517 -32.12 -68.21 17.55
C ALA A 517 -32.93 -68.41 18.86
N HIS A 518 -33.10 -67.32 19.62
CA HIS A 518 -33.90 -67.35 20.86
C HIS A 518 -35.39 -67.53 20.53
N GLU A 519 -35.94 -66.91 19.52
CA GLU A 519 -37.34 -67.00 19.11
C GLU A 519 -37.69 -68.36 18.46
N ILE A 520 -36.73 -68.99 17.77
CA ILE A 520 -36.89 -70.40 17.31
C ILE A 520 -36.95 -71.41 18.49
N ASN A 521 -36.11 -71.20 19.53
CA ASN A 521 -36.12 -72.07 20.69
C ASN A 521 -37.40 -71.97 21.53
N ASN A 522 -38.08 -70.82 21.51
CA ASN A 522 -39.30 -70.63 22.28
C ASN A 522 -40.47 -71.57 21.86
N PRO A 523 -40.83 -71.80 20.61
CA PRO A 523 -41.85 -72.76 20.20
C PRO A 523 -41.35 -74.22 20.28
N LEU A 524 -40.04 -74.43 20.04
CA LEU A 524 -39.46 -75.79 20.07
C LEU A 524 -39.59 -76.48 21.45
N THR A 525 -39.46 -75.70 22.54
CA THR A 525 -39.53 -76.24 23.92
C THR A 525 -40.94 -76.74 24.22
N PRO A 526 -42.06 -75.96 24.01
CA PRO A 526 -43.41 -76.50 24.19
C PRO A 526 -43.68 -77.68 23.27
N MET A 527 -43.25 -77.63 21.97
CA MET A 527 -43.47 -78.76 21.03
C MET A 527 -42.86 -80.04 21.60
N LYS A 528 -41.59 -80.00 22.11
CA LYS A 528 -40.93 -81.11 22.70
C LYS A 528 -41.67 -81.64 23.92
N LEU A 529 -42.15 -80.73 24.79
CA LEU A 529 -42.92 -81.10 26.00
C LEU A 529 -44.24 -81.75 25.61
N THR A 530 -44.96 -81.23 24.62
CA THR A 530 -46.22 -81.74 24.11
C THR A 530 -46.04 -83.17 23.52
N LEU A 531 -44.98 -83.41 22.73
CA LEU A 531 -44.61 -84.68 22.19
C LEU A 531 -44.30 -85.71 23.34
N GLN A 532 -43.54 -85.28 24.33
CA GLN A 532 -43.23 -86.07 25.47
C GLN A 532 -44.48 -86.46 26.31
N GLN A 533 -45.43 -85.55 26.42
CA GLN A 533 -46.70 -85.81 27.11
C GLN A 533 -47.55 -86.78 26.30
N LEU A 534 -47.66 -86.66 24.96
CA LEU A 534 -48.29 -87.59 24.05
C LEU A 534 -47.67 -88.97 24.17
N GLN A 535 -46.36 -89.04 24.23
CA GLN A 535 -45.65 -90.33 24.39
C GLN A 535 -45.94 -91.01 25.73
N ARG A 536 -46.10 -90.25 26.81
CA ARG A 536 -46.48 -90.77 28.14
C ARG A 536 -47.93 -91.24 28.27
N THR A 537 -48.82 -90.67 27.51
CA THR A 537 -50.26 -91.07 27.55
C THR A 537 -50.59 -92.19 26.58
N LYS A 538 -49.66 -92.71 25.82
CA LYS A 538 -49.81 -93.78 24.87
C LYS A 538 -50.21 -95.09 25.64
N GLY A 539 -51.42 -95.69 25.25
CA GLY A 539 -51.95 -96.88 25.84
C GLY A 539 -52.88 -96.66 27.05
N THR A 540 -53.23 -95.41 27.35
CA THR A 540 -54.24 -95.02 28.34
C THR A 540 -55.56 -94.67 27.72
N GLU A 541 -56.73 -94.79 28.40
CA GLU A 541 -58.09 -94.40 27.91
C GLU A 541 -58.23 -92.89 27.55
N ARG A 542 -57.25 -92.09 27.95
CA ARG A 542 -57.22 -90.64 27.68
C ARG A 542 -56.39 -90.28 26.48
N PHE A 543 -55.80 -91.19 25.74
CA PHE A 543 -54.88 -90.93 24.64
C PHE A 543 -55.54 -90.16 23.47
N ASP A 544 -56.72 -90.57 23.03
CA ASP A 544 -57.39 -89.95 21.87
C ASP A 544 -57.71 -88.44 22.11
N ALA A 545 -58.28 -88.10 23.26
CA ALA A 545 -58.57 -86.74 23.64
C ALA A 545 -57.30 -85.87 23.88
N ALA A 546 -56.23 -86.49 24.30
CA ALA A 546 -54.91 -85.81 24.41
C ALA A 546 -54.22 -85.68 23.07
N PHE A 547 -54.40 -86.64 22.17
CA PHE A 547 -53.82 -86.64 20.83
C PHE A 547 -54.31 -85.44 19.97
N ASP A 548 -55.65 -85.31 19.90
CA ASP A 548 -56.23 -84.21 19.09
C ASP A 548 -55.81 -82.83 19.57
N ARG A 549 -55.85 -82.61 20.92
CA ARG A 549 -55.43 -81.33 21.49
C ARG A 549 -53.92 -81.06 21.31
N SER A 550 -53.07 -82.06 21.46
CA SER A 550 -51.64 -81.95 21.28
C SER A 550 -51.24 -81.76 19.82
N THR A 551 -51.92 -82.47 18.90
CA THR A 551 -51.69 -82.24 17.47
C THR A 551 -52.07 -80.85 17.01
N GLN A 552 -53.18 -80.32 17.52
CA GLN A 552 -53.57 -78.95 17.23
C GLN A 552 -52.54 -77.93 17.72
N LEU A 553 -52.06 -78.12 18.99
CA LEU A 553 -50.99 -77.29 19.56
C LEU A 553 -49.67 -77.42 18.78
N LEU A 554 -49.28 -78.57 18.30
CA LEU A 554 -48.07 -78.81 17.56
C LEU A 554 -48.16 -78.10 16.15
N ILE A 555 -49.28 -78.22 15.47
CA ILE A 555 -49.53 -77.54 14.19
C ILE A 555 -49.42 -76.00 14.38
N GLU A 556 -50.08 -75.49 15.43
CA GLU A 556 -49.98 -74.07 15.77
C GLU A 556 -48.55 -73.57 15.99
N GLN A 557 -47.75 -74.38 16.72
CA GLN A 557 -46.34 -74.02 16.94
C GLN A 557 -45.49 -74.17 15.70
N ILE A 558 -45.76 -75.12 14.78
CA ILE A 558 -45.09 -75.27 13.48
C ILE A 558 -45.42 -74.06 12.58
N ASP A 559 -46.65 -73.60 12.53
CA ASP A 559 -47.08 -72.43 11.76
C ASP A 559 -46.42 -71.21 12.31
N ASN A 560 -46.26 -71.05 13.64
CA ASN A 560 -45.56 -69.95 14.24
C ASN A 560 -44.08 -69.97 13.88
N LEU A 561 -43.41 -71.16 13.95
CA LEU A 561 -42.02 -71.30 13.51
C LEU A 561 -41.81 -71.00 12.06
N SER A 562 -42.72 -71.40 11.17
CA SER A 562 -42.69 -71.11 9.77
C SER A 562 -42.79 -69.60 9.53
N HIS A 563 -43.65 -68.93 10.30
CA HIS A 563 -43.79 -67.47 10.23
C HIS A 563 -42.55 -66.73 10.70
N ILE A 564 -41.88 -67.12 11.74
CA ILE A 564 -40.60 -66.58 12.20
C ILE A 564 -39.51 -66.78 11.16
N ALA A 565 -39.41 -67.96 10.55
CA ALA A 565 -38.42 -68.29 9.52
C ALA A 565 -38.66 -67.43 8.24
N GLN A 566 -39.94 -67.26 7.84
CA GLN A 566 -40.28 -66.44 6.68
C GLN A 566 -40.02 -64.94 6.91
N SER A 567 -40.28 -64.43 8.12
CA SER A 567 -40.00 -63.06 8.53
C SER A 567 -38.49 -62.78 8.55
N PHE A 568 -37.69 -63.71 9.05
CA PHE A 568 -36.23 -63.63 9.03
C PHE A 568 -35.69 -63.69 7.60
N SER A 569 -36.17 -64.57 6.77
CA SER A 569 -35.79 -64.67 5.36
C SER A 569 -36.09 -63.39 4.61
N SER A 570 -37.24 -62.76 4.87
CA SER A 570 -37.62 -61.47 4.28
C SER A 570 -36.69 -60.33 4.75
N PHE A 571 -36.26 -60.34 6.01
CA PHE A 571 -35.31 -59.39 6.54
C PHE A 571 -33.88 -59.63 5.97
N ALA A 572 -33.44 -60.91 5.91
CA ALA A 572 -32.14 -61.30 5.38
C ALA A 572 -31.96 -60.99 3.89
N LYS A 573 -33.04 -60.97 3.14
CA LYS A 573 -33.13 -60.63 1.71
C LYS A 573 -33.42 -59.16 1.48
N MET A 574 -33.21 -58.23 2.46
CA MET A 574 -33.40 -56.79 2.18
C MET A 574 -32.59 -56.43 0.93
N PRO A 575 -33.23 -56.21 -0.22
CA PRO A 575 -32.54 -55.79 -1.44
C PRO A 575 -31.89 -54.45 -1.20
N GLU A 576 -30.77 -54.23 -1.87
CA GLU A 576 -30.20 -52.87 -1.96
C GLU A 576 -31.29 -51.93 -2.37
N VAL A 577 -31.48 -50.82 -1.63
CA VAL A 577 -32.49 -49.82 -1.94
C VAL A 577 -32.19 -49.26 -3.32
N ASN A 578 -33.09 -49.49 -4.26
CA ASN A 578 -32.97 -48.93 -5.60
C ASN A 578 -33.88 -47.69 -5.72
N PRO A 579 -33.45 -46.51 -5.29
CA PRO A 579 -34.24 -45.31 -5.27
C PRO A 579 -34.48 -44.83 -6.71
N THR A 580 -35.73 -44.94 -7.16
CA THR A 580 -36.20 -44.44 -8.47
C THR A 580 -37.26 -43.39 -8.25
N ALA A 581 -37.53 -42.61 -9.30
CA ALA A 581 -38.67 -41.71 -9.29
C ALA A 581 -39.98 -42.51 -9.41
N VAL A 582 -40.73 -42.58 -8.34
CA VAL A 582 -42.00 -43.35 -8.22
C VAL A 582 -43.19 -42.43 -8.17
N ASP A 583 -44.20 -42.67 -9.00
CA ASP A 583 -45.53 -42.06 -8.84
C ASP A 583 -46.27 -42.71 -7.70
N VAL A 584 -46.23 -42.06 -6.55
CA VAL A 584 -46.86 -42.56 -5.32
C VAL A 584 -48.38 -42.56 -5.43
N ALA A 585 -48.99 -41.60 -6.16
CA ALA A 585 -50.42 -41.58 -6.36
C ALA A 585 -50.91 -42.76 -7.20
N ALA A 586 -50.28 -43.06 -8.33
CA ALA A 586 -50.58 -44.23 -9.13
C ALA A 586 -50.42 -45.56 -8.37
N LYS A 587 -49.34 -45.67 -7.55
CA LYS A 587 -49.12 -46.85 -6.68
C LYS A 587 -50.20 -47.03 -5.62
N LEU A 588 -50.63 -45.93 -4.96
CA LEU A 588 -51.75 -46.00 -3.97
C LEU A 588 -53.07 -46.37 -4.63
N CYS A 589 -53.38 -45.80 -5.80
CA CYS A 589 -54.59 -46.11 -6.54
C CYS A 589 -54.65 -47.61 -6.94
N ASN A 590 -53.52 -48.12 -7.49
CA ASN A 590 -53.40 -49.54 -7.81
C ASN A 590 -53.51 -50.44 -6.56
N PHE A 591 -52.88 -50.06 -5.45
CA PHE A 591 -52.91 -50.78 -4.20
C PHE A 591 -54.34 -50.82 -3.64
N VAL A 592 -55.07 -49.71 -3.62
CA VAL A 592 -56.47 -49.66 -3.15
C VAL A 592 -57.39 -50.49 -4.04
N THR A 593 -57.17 -50.49 -5.35
CA THR A 593 -57.91 -51.31 -6.29
C THR A 593 -57.74 -52.82 -6.05
N LEU A 594 -56.49 -53.23 -5.78
CA LEU A 594 -56.20 -54.64 -5.42
C LEU A 594 -56.83 -55.06 -4.09
N MET A 595 -56.89 -54.13 -3.11
CA MET A 595 -57.42 -54.41 -1.78
C MET A 595 -58.94 -54.24 -1.64
N ARG A 596 -59.67 -53.84 -2.70
CA ARG A 596 -61.11 -53.69 -2.68
C ARG A 596 -61.89 -54.97 -2.28
N ASN A 597 -61.41 -56.15 -2.72
CA ASN A 597 -61.99 -57.42 -2.42
C ASN A 597 -61.19 -58.13 -1.30
N ASN A 598 -60.91 -57.45 -0.19
CA ASN A 598 -60.17 -58.00 0.91
C ASN A 598 -60.98 -59.05 1.66
N PRO A 599 -60.32 -60.09 2.25
CA PRO A 599 -61.00 -61.16 2.96
C PRO A 599 -61.77 -60.71 4.20
N ALA A 600 -61.45 -59.54 4.75
CA ALA A 600 -62.09 -58.99 5.96
C ALA A 600 -63.34 -58.18 5.63
N GLY A 601 -63.67 -57.96 4.36
CA GLY A 601 -64.86 -57.20 3.93
C GLY A 601 -64.87 -55.71 4.33
N ILE A 602 -63.72 -55.15 4.78
CA ILE A 602 -63.59 -53.79 5.28
C ILE A 602 -63.41 -52.85 4.09
N PRO A 603 -64.24 -51.83 3.91
CA PRO A 603 -64.11 -50.85 2.81
C PRO A 603 -62.85 -50.00 2.98
N ILE A 604 -62.14 -49.76 1.85
CA ILE A 604 -60.94 -48.90 1.79
C ILE A 604 -61.26 -47.74 0.82
N ARG A 605 -61.23 -46.54 1.33
CA ARG A 605 -61.50 -45.33 0.55
C ARG A 605 -60.24 -44.55 0.30
N TYR A 606 -60.02 -44.12 -0.92
CA TYR A 606 -58.90 -43.28 -1.33
C TYR A 606 -59.36 -41.86 -1.66
N ILE A 607 -58.68 -40.87 -1.11
CA ILE A 607 -58.94 -39.46 -1.35
C ILE A 607 -57.61 -38.80 -1.74
N GLY A 608 -57.48 -38.38 -3.00
CA GLY A 608 -56.28 -37.73 -3.50
C GLY A 608 -56.20 -37.74 -5.02
N GLN A 609 -55.06 -37.29 -5.55
CA GLN A 609 -54.76 -37.35 -6.97
C GLN A 609 -54.49 -38.81 -7.39
N GLU A 610 -54.97 -39.17 -8.58
CA GLU A 610 -54.78 -40.56 -9.08
C GLU A 610 -53.41 -40.79 -9.68
N GLN A 611 -52.72 -39.75 -10.16
CA GLN A 611 -51.40 -39.79 -10.81
C GLN A 611 -50.64 -38.47 -10.65
N GLY A 612 -49.32 -38.47 -10.90
CA GLY A 612 -48.51 -37.27 -11.00
C GLY A 612 -47.88 -36.78 -9.70
N VAL A 613 -47.87 -37.60 -8.65
CA VAL A 613 -47.22 -37.26 -7.37
C VAL A 613 -45.95 -38.09 -7.24
N MET A 614 -44.80 -37.48 -7.65
CA MET A 614 -43.50 -38.16 -7.74
C MET A 614 -42.69 -38.03 -6.44
N ALA A 615 -42.09 -39.15 -6.00
CA ALA A 615 -41.11 -39.21 -4.91
C ALA A 615 -39.91 -40.10 -5.25
N ILE A 616 -38.74 -39.85 -4.63
CA ILE A 616 -37.60 -40.79 -4.74
C ILE A 616 -37.82 -41.90 -3.69
N ALA A 617 -38.14 -43.10 -4.18
CA ALA A 617 -38.32 -44.27 -3.31
C ALA A 617 -38.17 -45.57 -4.11
N ASP A 618 -38.11 -46.69 -3.43
CA ASP A 618 -38.24 -48.00 -4.05
C ASP A 618 -39.70 -48.40 -4.15
N ALA A 619 -40.17 -48.68 -5.39
CA ALA A 619 -41.58 -48.93 -5.70
C ALA A 619 -42.20 -50.13 -4.98
N ASP A 620 -41.41 -51.19 -4.76
CA ASP A 620 -41.85 -52.43 -4.11
C ASP A 620 -41.83 -52.27 -2.62
N GLN A 621 -40.83 -51.61 -2.08
CA GLN A 621 -40.73 -51.31 -0.64
C GLN A 621 -41.86 -50.38 -0.18
N ILE A 622 -42.22 -49.33 -0.95
CA ILE A 622 -43.39 -48.47 -0.63
C ILE A 622 -44.69 -49.26 -0.63
N THR A 623 -44.88 -50.17 -1.58
CA THR A 623 -46.06 -51.05 -1.61
C THR A 623 -46.10 -51.97 -0.37
N GLN A 624 -44.97 -52.46 0.09
CA GLN A 624 -44.81 -53.22 1.33
C GLN A 624 -45.22 -52.40 2.55
N VAL A 625 -44.86 -51.11 2.63
CA VAL A 625 -45.28 -50.22 3.71
C VAL A 625 -46.80 -50.07 3.75
N PHE A 626 -47.44 -49.84 2.60
CA PHE A 626 -48.90 -49.73 2.53
C PHE A 626 -49.59 -51.03 2.97
N THR A 627 -49.03 -52.13 2.49
CA THR A 627 -49.57 -53.46 2.84
C THR A 627 -49.50 -53.72 4.36
N ASN A 628 -48.33 -53.43 4.98
CA ASN A 628 -48.14 -53.59 6.40
C ASN A 628 -49.08 -52.76 7.26
N ILE A 629 -49.29 -51.49 6.89
CA ILE A 629 -50.15 -50.57 7.68
C ILE A 629 -51.58 -50.92 7.50
N VAL A 630 -52.07 -51.18 6.28
CA VAL A 630 -53.44 -51.55 5.99
C VAL A 630 -53.78 -52.89 6.58
N LYS A 631 -52.91 -53.91 6.51
CA LYS A 631 -53.07 -55.21 7.17
C LYS A 631 -53.19 -55.09 8.68
N ASN A 632 -52.40 -54.19 9.30
CA ASN A 632 -52.52 -53.91 10.72
C ASN A 632 -53.86 -53.27 11.09
N ALA A 633 -54.36 -52.36 10.27
CA ALA A 633 -55.65 -51.74 10.43
C ALA A 633 -56.81 -52.77 10.32
N MET A 634 -56.79 -53.62 9.29
CA MET A 634 -57.77 -54.68 9.12
C MET A 634 -57.79 -55.68 10.28
N GLN A 635 -56.62 -56.07 10.76
CA GLN A 635 -56.51 -56.98 11.91
C GLN A 635 -57.02 -56.34 13.20
N ALA A 636 -56.82 -55.02 13.39
CA ALA A 636 -57.32 -54.32 14.56
C ALA A 636 -58.85 -54.22 14.61
N MET A 637 -59.51 -54.25 13.43
CA MET A 637 -60.95 -54.16 13.25
C MET A 637 -61.63 -55.51 13.01
N GLN A 638 -60.95 -56.65 13.20
CA GLN A 638 -61.47 -57.97 12.97
C GLN A 638 -62.66 -58.27 13.95
N GLY A 639 -63.84 -58.47 13.39
CA GLY A 639 -65.08 -58.66 14.18
C GLY A 639 -65.88 -57.37 14.42
N GLN A 640 -65.50 -56.27 13.88
CA GLN A 640 -66.24 -55.00 13.96
C GLN A 640 -67.11 -54.84 12.71
N GLU A 641 -68.47 -54.66 12.90
CA GLU A 641 -69.42 -54.57 11.80
C GLU A 641 -69.30 -53.33 10.89
N ASN A 642 -68.70 -52.23 11.42
CA ASN A 642 -68.57 -50.95 10.74
C ASN A 642 -67.10 -50.49 10.54
N GLY A 643 -66.14 -51.44 10.28
CA GLY A 643 -64.77 -51.11 9.98
C GLY A 643 -64.60 -50.28 8.70
N ASP A 644 -63.81 -49.22 8.70
CA ASP A 644 -63.54 -48.34 7.57
C ASP A 644 -62.05 -47.90 7.56
N ILE A 645 -61.43 -47.89 6.37
CA ILE A 645 -60.05 -47.43 6.19
C ILE A 645 -60.07 -46.28 5.18
N ILE A 646 -59.53 -45.12 5.57
CA ILE A 646 -59.42 -43.96 4.72
C ILE A 646 -57.94 -43.68 4.45
N ILE A 647 -57.55 -43.59 3.18
CA ILE A 647 -56.24 -43.22 2.72
C ILE A 647 -56.31 -41.88 2.07
N ILE A 648 -55.58 -40.87 2.56
CA ILE A 648 -55.57 -39.52 2.01
C ILE A 648 -54.16 -39.18 1.55
N LEU A 649 -54.03 -38.73 0.29
CA LEU A 649 -52.78 -38.22 -0.27
C LEU A 649 -52.84 -36.70 -0.42
N LYS A 650 -51.90 -35.99 0.23
CA LYS A 650 -51.75 -34.55 0.13
C LYS A 650 -50.35 -34.24 -0.44
N SER A 651 -50.31 -33.44 -1.55
CA SER A 651 -49.07 -33.10 -2.22
C SER A 651 -48.76 -31.59 -2.28
N GLN A 652 -49.67 -30.74 -1.71
CA GLN A 652 -49.53 -29.28 -1.73
C GLN A 652 -49.65 -28.67 -0.33
N GLY A 653 -48.89 -27.61 -0.07
CA GLY A 653 -48.98 -26.80 1.14
C GLY A 653 -48.38 -27.37 2.41
N ILE A 654 -47.60 -28.44 2.32
CA ILE A 654 -46.97 -29.07 3.51
C ILE A 654 -45.62 -28.43 3.78
N GLN A 655 -45.53 -27.60 4.83
CA GLN A 655 -44.31 -26.96 5.27
C GLN A 655 -43.73 -27.71 6.45
N GLN A 656 -42.48 -28.19 6.34
CA GLN A 656 -41.71 -28.70 7.48
C GLN A 656 -40.46 -27.84 7.69
N LYS A 657 -40.19 -27.49 8.96
CA LYS A 657 -38.92 -26.80 9.35
C LYS A 657 -37.79 -27.80 9.40
N ASN A 658 -36.70 -27.52 8.67
CA ASN A 658 -35.43 -28.26 8.81
C ASN A 658 -34.72 -27.86 10.11
N ALA A 659 -33.72 -28.66 10.54
CA ALA A 659 -32.91 -28.38 11.72
C ALA A 659 -32.22 -26.99 11.72
N SER A 660 -32.11 -26.33 10.56
CA SER A 660 -31.60 -24.97 10.36
C SER A 660 -32.68 -23.89 10.26
N GLY A 661 -33.98 -24.22 10.53
CA GLY A 661 -35.03 -23.23 10.59
C GLY A 661 -35.65 -22.79 9.22
N HIS A 662 -35.16 -23.34 8.11
CA HIS A 662 -35.73 -23.05 6.78
C HIS A 662 -36.96 -23.93 6.48
N THR A 663 -38.01 -23.35 5.97
CA THR A 663 -39.24 -23.99 5.58
C THR A 663 -39.11 -24.47 4.13
N THR A 664 -39.24 -25.78 3.88
CA THR A 664 -39.33 -26.35 2.52
C THR A 664 -40.69 -26.90 2.27
N SER A 665 -41.31 -26.61 1.11
CA SER A 665 -42.65 -26.98 0.69
C SER A 665 -42.74 -28.30 -0.07
N ASP A 666 -41.71 -29.14 -0.05
CA ASP A 666 -41.53 -30.27 -0.98
C ASP A 666 -41.79 -31.62 -0.32
N TRP A 667 -42.87 -31.75 0.41
CA TRP A 667 -43.23 -33.03 1.08
C TRP A 667 -44.56 -33.56 0.58
N ILE A 668 -44.68 -34.88 0.42
CA ILE A 668 -45.89 -35.63 0.19
C ILE A 668 -46.30 -36.20 1.53
N GLU A 669 -47.56 -35.98 1.96
CA GLU A 669 -48.15 -36.62 3.11
C GLU A 669 -49.16 -37.68 2.69
N ILE A 670 -48.99 -38.90 3.16
CA ILE A 670 -49.96 -40.00 3.00
C ILE A 670 -50.44 -40.33 4.39
N SER A 671 -51.73 -40.14 4.65
CA SER A 671 -52.37 -40.56 5.89
C SER A 671 -53.23 -41.79 5.64
N ILE A 672 -53.04 -42.83 6.47
CA ILE A 672 -53.81 -44.08 6.48
C ILE A 672 -54.50 -44.16 7.83
N SER A 673 -55.82 -44.01 7.83
CA SER A 673 -56.66 -43.94 9.03
C SER A 673 -57.61 -45.14 9.10
N ASP A 674 -57.66 -45.78 10.25
CA ASP A 674 -58.66 -46.80 10.62
C ASP A 674 -59.58 -46.27 11.72
N ASN A 675 -60.75 -46.83 11.86
CA ASN A 675 -61.69 -46.59 12.94
C ASN A 675 -61.72 -47.75 13.98
N GLY A 676 -60.61 -48.44 14.14
CA GLY A 676 -60.39 -49.50 15.12
C GLY A 676 -60.30 -49.02 16.58
N PRO A 677 -59.96 -49.90 17.52
CA PRO A 677 -59.93 -49.58 18.95
C PRO A 677 -58.74 -48.72 19.39
N GLY A 678 -57.91 -48.30 18.42
CA GLY A 678 -56.71 -47.54 18.71
C GLY A 678 -55.56 -48.35 19.31
N ILE A 679 -54.48 -47.64 19.72
CA ILE A 679 -53.29 -48.25 20.31
C ILE A 679 -53.20 -47.84 21.78
N PRO A 680 -53.20 -48.82 22.74
CA PRO A 680 -53.12 -48.54 24.15
C PRO A 680 -51.92 -47.72 24.52
N ALA A 681 -52.05 -46.81 25.51
CA ALA A 681 -51.00 -45.86 25.89
C ALA A 681 -49.66 -46.54 26.30
N GLU A 682 -49.76 -47.69 26.96
CA GLU A 682 -48.62 -48.47 27.49
C GLU A 682 -47.67 -49.01 26.40
N VAL A 683 -48.17 -49.16 25.16
CA VAL A 683 -47.43 -49.80 24.08
C VAL A 683 -47.06 -48.82 22.95
N ARG A 684 -47.50 -47.55 22.99
CA ARG A 684 -47.28 -46.54 21.92
C ARG A 684 -45.79 -46.31 21.64
N GLU A 685 -44.94 -46.29 22.65
CA GLU A 685 -43.51 -46.09 22.45
C GLU A 685 -42.80 -47.29 21.83
N LYS A 686 -43.42 -48.47 21.93
CA LYS A 686 -42.80 -49.75 21.55
C LYS A 686 -43.24 -50.25 20.16
N ILE A 687 -44.25 -49.63 19.50
CA ILE A 687 -44.79 -50.16 18.25
C ILE A 687 -43.79 -50.21 17.10
N PHE A 688 -42.75 -49.41 17.13
CA PHE A 688 -41.67 -49.42 16.14
C PHE A 688 -40.44 -50.20 16.60
N VAL A 689 -40.50 -50.81 17.79
CA VAL A 689 -39.41 -51.67 18.25
C VAL A 689 -39.52 -53.03 17.56
N PRO A 690 -38.47 -53.57 16.95
CA PRO A 690 -38.51 -54.89 16.34
C PRO A 690 -39.00 -55.96 17.32
N ASN A 691 -39.81 -56.89 16.79
CA ASN A 691 -40.41 -58.04 17.53
C ASN A 691 -41.40 -57.64 18.64
N PHE A 692 -41.78 -56.41 18.76
CA PHE A 692 -42.86 -56.01 19.64
C PHE A 692 -44.21 -56.23 18.97
N THR A 693 -45.06 -57.06 19.59
CA THR A 693 -46.44 -57.34 19.13
C THR A 693 -47.38 -57.55 20.30
N THR A 694 -48.59 -57.07 20.17
CA THR A 694 -49.70 -57.32 21.09
C THR A 694 -50.63 -58.45 20.58
N LYS A 695 -50.29 -59.10 19.47
CA LYS A 695 -51.10 -60.09 18.76
C LYS A 695 -50.49 -61.46 18.91
N ASN A 696 -51.33 -62.48 19.10
CA ASN A 696 -50.88 -63.85 19.29
C ASN A 696 -50.24 -64.51 18.05
N THR A 697 -50.44 -63.93 16.85
CA THR A 697 -49.93 -64.46 15.56
C THR A 697 -49.05 -63.55 14.80
N GLY A 698 -48.51 -62.48 15.41
CA GLY A 698 -47.73 -61.42 14.68
C GLY A 698 -46.28 -61.43 15.06
N ALA A 699 -45.33 -61.46 14.11
CA ALA A 699 -43.87 -61.42 14.35
C ALA A 699 -43.32 -60.04 14.83
N GLY A 700 -44.17 -59.02 14.95
CA GLY A 700 -43.78 -57.69 15.41
C GLY A 700 -42.76 -56.96 14.51
N LEU A 701 -42.59 -57.37 13.26
CA LEU A 701 -41.57 -56.81 12.34
C LEU A 701 -42.17 -55.82 11.30
N GLY A 702 -43.46 -55.80 11.10
CA GLY A 702 -44.12 -54.99 10.04
C GLY A 702 -43.90 -53.46 10.18
N LEU A 703 -44.19 -52.92 11.38
CA LEU A 703 -44.03 -51.46 11.63
C LEU A 703 -42.55 -51.01 11.68
N PRO A 704 -41.63 -51.75 12.34
CA PRO A 704 -40.20 -51.46 12.27
C PRO A 704 -39.64 -51.45 10.84
N ILE A 705 -40.02 -52.41 9.97
CA ILE A 705 -39.64 -52.47 8.56
C ILE A 705 -40.23 -51.24 7.81
N SER A 706 -41.51 -50.93 8.05
CA SER A 706 -42.11 -49.75 7.45
C SER A 706 -41.41 -48.43 7.82
N LYS A 707 -40.98 -48.30 9.07
CA LYS A 707 -40.20 -47.18 9.53
C LYS A 707 -38.83 -47.09 8.81
N ASN A 708 -38.09 -48.19 8.75
CA ASN A 708 -36.80 -48.24 8.07
C ASN A 708 -36.90 -47.96 6.58
N ILE A 709 -37.92 -48.41 5.89
CA ILE A 709 -38.18 -48.12 4.45
C ILE A 709 -38.42 -46.65 4.25
N ILE A 710 -39.31 -46.05 5.03
CA ILE A 710 -39.63 -44.62 4.89
C ILE A 710 -38.45 -43.72 5.26
N GLU A 711 -37.73 -44.00 6.35
CA GLU A 711 -36.57 -43.26 6.77
C GLU A 711 -35.36 -43.48 5.81
N GLY A 712 -35.21 -44.68 5.24
CA GLY A 712 -34.25 -44.99 4.19
C GLY A 712 -34.51 -44.22 2.87
N ALA A 713 -35.75 -43.92 2.56
CA ALA A 713 -36.16 -43.04 1.45
C ALA A 713 -36.03 -41.54 1.81
N GLY A 714 -35.40 -41.16 2.92
CA GLY A 714 -35.30 -39.78 3.41
C GLY A 714 -36.61 -39.18 3.92
N GLY A 715 -37.62 -40.04 4.18
CA GLY A 715 -38.93 -39.69 4.67
C GLY A 715 -39.06 -39.74 6.20
N LYS A 716 -40.31 -39.64 6.69
CA LYS A 716 -40.63 -39.73 8.12
C LYS A 716 -41.98 -40.47 8.28
N ILE A 717 -42.10 -41.30 9.33
CA ILE A 717 -43.37 -41.92 9.72
C ILE A 717 -43.77 -41.43 11.12
N ARG A 718 -45.05 -41.12 11.26
CA ARG A 718 -45.69 -40.69 12.51
C ARG A 718 -47.05 -41.37 12.64
N PHE A 719 -47.61 -41.39 13.83
CA PHE A 719 -48.97 -41.88 14.07
C PHE A 719 -49.66 -41.03 15.14
N GLN A 720 -51.00 -41.03 15.03
CA GLN A 720 -51.90 -40.50 16.03
C GLN A 720 -52.94 -41.57 16.32
N THR A 721 -53.29 -41.77 17.60
CA THR A 721 -54.25 -42.82 18.00
C THR A 721 -55.11 -42.31 19.13
N SER A 722 -56.38 -42.74 19.09
CA SER A 722 -57.41 -42.51 20.09
C SER A 722 -58.30 -43.76 20.19
N ASP A 723 -59.24 -43.79 21.10
CA ASP A 723 -60.19 -44.90 21.25
C ASP A 723 -61.18 -45.01 20.03
N ALA A 724 -61.13 -44.01 19.11
CA ALA A 724 -61.91 -43.97 17.88
C ALA A 724 -61.12 -44.40 16.63
N GLY A 725 -59.87 -44.83 16.76
CA GLY A 725 -59.03 -45.28 15.65
C GLY A 725 -57.57 -44.84 15.69
N THR A 726 -56.81 -45.27 14.67
CA THR A 726 -55.41 -44.92 14.48
C THR A 726 -55.18 -44.34 13.09
N THR A 727 -54.33 -43.26 13.01
CA THR A 727 -53.87 -42.69 11.74
C THR A 727 -52.38 -42.72 11.68
N PHE A 728 -51.85 -43.40 10.66
CA PHE A 728 -50.41 -43.33 10.34
C PHE A 728 -50.16 -42.24 9.28
N TYR A 729 -49.16 -41.39 9.48
CA TYR A 729 -48.72 -40.34 8.57
C TYR A 729 -47.33 -40.72 8.02
N LEU A 730 -47.26 -40.84 6.71
CA LEU A 730 -46.02 -41.12 5.98
C LEU A 730 -45.68 -39.85 5.19
N TYR A 731 -44.43 -39.39 5.41
CA TYR A 731 -43.90 -38.21 4.69
C TYR A 731 -42.81 -38.66 3.76
N LEU A 732 -42.91 -38.33 2.48
CA LEU A 732 -41.92 -38.57 1.46
C LEU A 732 -41.48 -37.27 0.84
N LYS A 733 -40.23 -37.19 0.39
CA LYS A 733 -39.72 -36.02 -0.27
C LYS A 733 -40.22 -35.97 -1.73
N LYS A 734 -40.92 -34.89 -2.11
CA LYS A 734 -41.41 -34.67 -3.46
C LYS A 734 -40.27 -34.33 -4.39
N ILE A 735 -40.32 -34.82 -5.66
CA ILE A 735 -39.40 -34.46 -6.73
C ILE A 735 -39.98 -33.29 -7.51
#